data_1379b42d51b5a21c8ac46e13bf006fec
#
_entry.id   1379b42d51b5a21c8ac46e13bf006fec
#
_cell.length_a   1.000
_cell.length_b   1.000
_cell.length_c   1.000
_cell.angle_alpha   90.00
_cell.angle_beta   90.00
_cell.angle_gamma   90.00
#
_symmetry.space_group_name_H-M   'P 1'
#
loop_
_entity.id
_entity.type
_entity.pdbx_description
1 polymer ?
#
loop_
_entity_poly.entity_id
_entity_poly.type
_entity_poly.pdbx_seq_one_letter_code
_entity_poly.pdbx_strand_id
1 'polypeptide(L)'
;MSRTQARALEAAALHRQAAAVVDAAEVALAGVRQPVADEREQHDLAERLRAAAGVLTPGWLGGQLDARFEDTPLGGPAIPAYVRIGTAQPLDDARFPAIVPLLGTGHLTVDADARDPRVAGLLRATLLRLLAAAPAGSLLIRAVDAAGGGMLFAPFAALADAGLMPPPATDRTALRAVLAEAEQWVRPARPSAARHNRRERTLLVVIASLPELTETADLTRITALAQAGPDAGLHLIVAGWPPPPLTLETTQQPLPLATRIALRNPYALVSDPPGAGFATPPHVGLNAPVFLDDDPPPHLFERVCAELAAQFAASARLTLGDLLPDDPGDTWGDDSAAGLATVVGQDGDRPVNLQFNDLTPHWMIGGRSGAGKTAFLINVLYGLATRYGPDELTLYLLDFKEGISFAEFVPTERDRTWLPHARAVGVESDREYGLAVLRDLDAEMGRRSVAYKRAGVTRFTDLRESQPLPRIVCVIDEFQVLLAGGDRTATEAVTLLESLARKGRSYGIHLVLASQTVLGVEALYAKRDSIFGQFPVRVALPGGGDVLEPTNDAAAGLPLGAAVVNTAGGLGGPRGATRGHERVVRFPDPHADRSALVKLRHALWERRATDAAPPKVFAGYAHQHLNDDPTFRSALAGRATRPAALVGRHIDVPLSTAAFPLDTAPGRHLAVIGPSVAGAGVLDAAARGVAAHHAPRTARFVVASLVAEGDAIAADLARDLAERQEVETVTAAGLADVLTIDRPGYMVVFGMDAMAGGALPPDRLRLVLRTGPGRGVHLLSWWRGLRRFTDEVGPAAREDVAGLVFLNVPAPDVSLLLNRPVDWQPRDNRALLHDRHTDRTSVIVPFARPEADR
;
A
#
# COMPACT_ATOMS: atom_id res chain seq x y z
N MET A 1 26.31 -57.78 -45.45
CA MET A 1 25.95 -57.60 -44.02
C MET A 1 24.49 -57.16 -43.90
N SER A 2 23.74 -57.83 -43.07
CA SER A 2 22.36 -57.48 -42.88
C SER A 2 22.30 -56.13 -42.11
N ARG A 3 21.18 -55.35 -42.31
CA ARG A 3 20.97 -54.05 -41.60
C ARG A 3 21.09 -54.23 -40.07
N THR A 4 20.72 -55.37 -39.54
CA THR A 4 20.81 -55.72 -38.12
C THR A 4 22.29 -55.91 -37.67
N GLN A 5 23.13 -56.53 -38.50
CA GLN A 5 24.57 -56.67 -38.24
C GLN A 5 25.30 -55.30 -38.25
N ALA A 6 24.94 -54.41 -39.19
CA ALA A 6 25.53 -53.08 -39.23
C ALA A 6 25.16 -52.27 -37.94
N ARG A 7 23.90 -52.30 -37.53
CA ARG A 7 23.44 -51.63 -36.27
C ARG A 7 24.10 -52.24 -35.00
N ALA A 8 24.30 -53.56 -34.98
CA ALA A 8 24.98 -54.18 -33.84
C ALA A 8 26.47 -53.77 -33.76
N LEU A 9 27.17 -53.66 -34.92
CA LEU A 9 28.54 -53.18 -34.98
C LEU A 9 28.65 -51.70 -34.61
N GLU A 10 27.71 -50.89 -35.04
CA GLU A 10 27.62 -49.45 -34.65
C GLU A 10 27.38 -49.29 -33.14
N ALA A 11 26.41 -50.01 -32.57
CA ALA A 11 26.16 -50.06 -31.14
C ALA A 11 27.38 -50.53 -30.32
N ALA A 12 28.06 -51.54 -30.80
CA ALA A 12 29.31 -52.02 -30.15
C ALA A 12 30.46 -51.00 -30.25
N ALA A 13 30.53 -50.23 -31.32
CA ALA A 13 31.51 -49.16 -31.46
C ALA A 13 31.21 -48.00 -30.50
N LEU A 14 29.96 -47.56 -30.42
CA LEU A 14 29.50 -46.53 -29.48
C LEU A 14 29.72 -46.97 -28.03
N HIS A 15 29.44 -48.22 -27.70
CA HIS A 15 29.70 -48.75 -26.37
C HIS A 15 31.19 -48.73 -26.02
N ARG A 16 32.06 -49.14 -26.94
CA ARG A 16 33.53 -49.05 -26.71
C ARG A 16 34.00 -47.60 -26.57
N GLN A 17 33.45 -46.69 -27.34
CA GLN A 17 33.77 -45.27 -27.25
C GLN A 17 33.29 -44.67 -25.90
N ALA A 18 32.09 -45.01 -25.43
CA ALA A 18 31.60 -44.61 -24.13
C ALA A 18 32.47 -45.18 -23.00
N ALA A 19 32.83 -46.46 -23.07
CA ALA A 19 33.73 -47.08 -22.08
C ALA A 19 35.10 -46.37 -22.03
N ALA A 20 35.70 -46.09 -23.19
CA ALA A 20 36.97 -45.36 -23.24
C ALA A 20 36.90 -43.94 -22.68
N VAL A 21 35.76 -43.25 -22.85
CA VAL A 21 35.53 -41.93 -22.25
C VAL A 21 35.38 -42.02 -20.73
N VAL A 22 34.69 -43.05 -20.22
CA VAL A 22 34.58 -43.32 -18.80
C VAL A 22 35.94 -43.62 -18.19
N ASP A 23 36.74 -44.51 -18.81
CA ASP A 23 38.10 -44.87 -18.37
C ASP A 23 39.03 -43.63 -18.38
N ALA A 24 38.92 -42.78 -19.40
CA ALA A 24 39.68 -41.53 -19.46
C ALA A 24 39.23 -40.53 -18.38
N ALA A 25 37.93 -40.47 -18.07
CA ALA A 25 37.40 -39.65 -16.99
C ALA A 25 37.85 -40.17 -15.62
N GLU A 26 37.86 -41.50 -15.42
CA GLU A 26 38.39 -42.12 -14.18
C GLU A 26 39.88 -41.83 -13.98
N VAL A 27 40.69 -41.93 -15.04
CA VAL A 27 42.11 -41.58 -15.00
C VAL A 27 42.32 -40.09 -14.72
N ALA A 28 41.51 -39.22 -15.35
CA ALA A 28 41.59 -37.80 -15.10
C ALA A 28 41.17 -37.44 -13.65
N LEU A 29 40.12 -38.09 -13.12
CA LEU A 29 39.69 -37.94 -11.73
C LEU A 29 40.75 -38.49 -10.73
N ALA A 30 41.38 -39.62 -11.03
CA ALA A 30 42.44 -40.15 -10.19
C ALA A 30 43.72 -39.27 -10.20
N GLY A 31 43.94 -38.52 -11.31
CA GLY A 31 45.02 -37.53 -11.42
C GLY A 31 44.79 -36.21 -10.67
N VAL A 32 43.54 -35.90 -10.36
CA VAL A 32 43.18 -34.76 -9.51
C VAL A 32 43.41 -35.19 -8.05
N ARG A 33 44.62 -34.98 -7.53
CA ARG A 33 44.83 -35.02 -6.09
C ARG A 33 44.03 -33.89 -5.47
N GLN A 34 42.82 -34.20 -5.05
CA GLN A 34 42.14 -33.31 -4.08
C GLN A 34 43.05 -33.24 -2.83
N PRO A 35 43.33 -32.04 -2.30
CA PRO A 35 43.97 -31.99 -1.01
C PRO A 35 43.04 -32.75 -0.06
N VAL A 36 43.55 -33.83 0.56
CA VAL A 36 42.81 -34.54 1.63
C VAL A 36 42.67 -33.53 2.73
N ALA A 37 41.46 -32.98 2.87
CA ALA A 37 41.13 -32.09 3.96
C ALA A 37 41.42 -32.84 5.27
N ASP A 38 42.14 -32.21 6.21
CA ASP A 38 42.44 -32.82 7.51
C ASP A 38 41.09 -33.17 8.14
N GLU A 39 40.92 -34.43 8.52
CA GLU A 39 39.67 -34.90 9.15
C GLU A 39 39.28 -34.02 10.34
N ARG A 40 40.24 -33.48 11.09
CA ARG A 40 40.00 -32.53 12.17
C ARG A 40 39.38 -31.22 11.70
N GLU A 41 39.88 -30.68 10.57
CA GLU A 41 39.32 -29.45 10.00
C GLU A 41 37.86 -29.65 9.53
N GLN A 42 37.54 -30.84 8.99
CA GLN A 42 36.19 -31.21 8.59
C GLN A 42 35.26 -31.34 9.82
N HIS A 43 35.71 -31.91 10.90
CA HIS A 43 34.94 -32.00 12.15
C HIS A 43 34.71 -30.62 12.76
N ASP A 44 35.76 -29.80 12.88
CA ASP A 44 35.66 -28.42 13.41
C ASP A 44 34.72 -27.56 12.54
N LEU A 45 34.79 -27.73 11.22
CA LEU A 45 33.89 -27.04 10.32
C LEU A 45 32.44 -27.52 10.49
N ALA A 46 32.21 -28.84 10.59
CA ALA A 46 30.89 -29.40 10.81
C ALA A 46 30.28 -28.95 12.14
N GLU A 47 31.08 -28.81 13.20
CA GLU A 47 30.60 -28.25 14.49
C GLU A 47 30.22 -26.78 14.36
N ARG A 48 31.02 -25.95 13.70
CA ARG A 48 30.70 -24.53 13.47
C ARG A 48 29.45 -24.38 12.60
N LEU A 49 29.31 -25.20 11.55
CA LEU A 49 28.12 -25.20 10.70
C LEU A 49 26.86 -25.66 11.47
N ARG A 50 27.01 -26.64 12.36
CA ARG A 50 25.91 -27.10 13.24
C ARG A 50 25.48 -25.99 14.19
N ALA A 51 26.41 -25.29 14.78
CA ALA A 51 26.13 -24.16 15.67
C ALA A 51 25.44 -23.01 14.89
N ALA A 52 25.95 -22.64 13.71
CA ALA A 52 25.36 -21.63 12.85
C ALA A 52 23.93 -22.03 12.39
N ALA A 53 23.74 -23.31 12.03
CA ALA A 53 22.44 -23.86 11.70
C ALA A 53 21.43 -23.70 12.84
N GLY A 54 21.83 -23.96 14.07
CA GLY A 54 21.01 -23.79 15.26
C GLY A 54 20.53 -22.34 15.48
N VAL A 55 21.33 -21.35 15.07
CA VAL A 55 20.95 -19.92 15.13
C VAL A 55 20.01 -19.54 13.99
N LEU A 56 20.29 -20.00 12.77
CA LEU A 56 19.50 -19.64 11.58
C LEU A 56 18.15 -20.37 11.51
N THR A 57 18.08 -21.59 12.03
CA THR A 57 16.90 -22.46 11.98
C THR A 57 16.59 -23.06 13.36
N PRO A 58 16.13 -22.24 14.32
CA PRO A 58 15.81 -22.73 15.65
C PRO A 58 14.54 -23.59 15.65
N GLY A 59 14.42 -24.52 16.59
CA GLY A 59 13.22 -25.32 16.84
C GLY A 59 12.77 -26.13 15.61
N TRP A 60 11.51 -25.92 15.19
CA TRP A 60 10.90 -26.63 14.07
C TRP A 60 11.68 -26.57 12.76
N LEU A 61 12.38 -25.48 12.52
CA LEU A 61 13.06 -25.24 11.24
C LEU A 61 14.32 -26.08 11.03
N GLY A 62 15.07 -26.41 12.09
CA GLY A 62 16.38 -27.07 11.98
C GLY A 62 16.47 -28.38 12.70
N GLY A 63 15.58 -28.69 13.66
CA GLY A 63 15.59 -29.94 14.41
C GLY A 63 15.24 -31.17 13.55
N GLN A 64 15.64 -32.35 13.98
CA GLN A 64 15.15 -33.60 13.38
C GLN A 64 13.71 -33.82 13.85
N LEU A 65 12.77 -34.02 12.89
CA LEU A 65 11.35 -34.22 13.21
C LEU A 65 11.13 -35.62 13.77
N ASP A 66 11.11 -35.72 15.08
CA ASP A 66 10.91 -36.95 15.82
C ASP A 66 10.00 -36.69 17.03
N ALA A 67 9.79 -37.70 17.89
CA ALA A 67 8.93 -37.62 19.06
C ALA A 67 9.24 -36.44 20.01
N ARG A 68 10.47 -35.92 20.00
CA ARG A 68 10.85 -34.76 20.86
C ARG A 68 10.19 -33.46 20.45
N PHE A 69 9.52 -33.42 19.29
CA PHE A 69 8.77 -32.27 18.86
C PHE A 69 7.33 -32.24 19.36
N GLU A 70 6.85 -33.26 20.05
CA GLU A 70 5.47 -33.31 20.58
C GLU A 70 5.13 -32.11 21.48
N ASP A 71 6.07 -31.62 22.27
CA ASP A 71 5.87 -30.50 23.20
C ASP A 71 6.41 -29.14 22.67
N THR A 72 6.94 -29.11 21.43
CA THR A 72 7.52 -27.87 20.88
C THR A 72 6.41 -26.89 20.47
N PRO A 73 6.38 -25.64 21.00
CA PRO A 73 5.35 -24.66 20.68
C PRO A 73 5.30 -24.33 19.18
N LEU A 74 4.11 -24.09 18.66
CA LEU A 74 3.90 -23.57 17.29
C LEU A 74 4.03 -22.05 17.24
N GLY A 75 4.34 -21.57 16.05
CA GLY A 75 4.43 -20.15 15.74
C GLY A 75 5.78 -19.54 16.11
N GLY A 76 6.29 -18.70 15.23
CA GLY A 76 7.49 -17.93 15.42
C GLY A 76 7.20 -16.44 15.31
N PRO A 77 8.20 -15.58 15.62
CA PRO A 77 8.03 -14.12 15.57
C PRO A 77 8.02 -13.55 14.13
N ALA A 78 8.44 -14.35 13.14
CA ALA A 78 8.55 -13.91 11.76
C ALA A 78 8.42 -15.09 10.79
N ILE A 79 8.17 -14.80 9.51
CA ILE A 79 8.22 -15.81 8.45
C ILE A 79 9.65 -16.30 8.31
N PRO A 80 9.89 -17.62 8.37
CA PRO A 80 11.25 -18.18 8.36
C PRO A 80 11.90 -18.02 6.98
N ALA A 81 13.10 -17.46 6.94
CA ALA A 81 13.86 -17.33 5.69
C ALA A 81 14.58 -18.60 5.27
N TYR A 82 14.92 -19.45 6.23
CA TYR A 82 15.72 -20.67 6.04
C TYR A 82 14.96 -21.89 6.52
N VAL A 83 15.21 -23.04 5.87
CA VAL A 83 14.62 -24.32 6.26
C VAL A 83 15.63 -25.43 6.05
N ARG A 84 15.63 -26.41 6.94
CA ARG A 84 16.40 -27.63 6.82
C ARG A 84 15.76 -28.54 5.78
N ILE A 85 16.63 -29.16 4.93
CA ILE A 85 16.22 -30.11 3.89
C ILE A 85 16.81 -31.51 4.15
N GLY A 86 17.76 -31.67 5.05
CA GLY A 86 18.42 -32.93 5.35
C GLY A 86 19.67 -32.77 6.20
N THR A 87 20.54 -33.77 6.14
CA THR A 87 21.83 -33.78 6.82
C THR A 87 22.96 -33.89 5.81
N ALA A 88 23.85 -32.92 5.80
CA ALA A 88 25.11 -32.99 5.07
C ALA A 88 26.12 -33.83 5.85
N GLN A 89 26.81 -34.69 5.14
CA GLN A 89 27.74 -35.66 5.72
C GLN A 89 29.01 -35.75 4.88
N PRO A 90 29.97 -34.81 5.03
CA PRO A 90 31.25 -34.89 4.33
C PRO A 90 32.12 -36.06 4.77
N LEU A 91 32.00 -36.51 6.02
CA LEU A 91 32.58 -37.68 6.61
C LEU A 91 31.54 -38.44 7.43
N ASP A 92 31.78 -39.70 7.79
CA ASP A 92 30.82 -40.57 8.48
C ASP A 92 30.28 -39.98 9.79
N ASP A 93 31.10 -39.23 10.52
CA ASP A 93 30.75 -38.62 11.80
C ASP A 93 30.73 -37.07 11.78
N ALA A 94 31.26 -36.45 10.73
CA ALA A 94 31.17 -34.99 10.52
C ALA A 94 29.84 -34.63 9.89
N ARG A 95 28.77 -34.49 10.68
CA ARG A 95 27.41 -34.22 10.21
C ARG A 95 26.91 -32.87 10.65
N PHE A 96 26.17 -32.16 9.79
CA PHE A 96 25.49 -30.92 10.11
C PHE A 96 24.18 -30.78 9.33
N PRO A 97 23.18 -30.02 9.83
CA PRO A 97 21.93 -29.76 9.11
C PRO A 97 22.19 -29.02 7.79
N ALA A 98 21.73 -29.58 6.68
CA ALA A 98 21.72 -28.90 5.40
C ALA A 98 20.53 -27.94 5.38
N ILE A 99 20.80 -26.62 5.45
CA ILE A 99 19.83 -25.57 5.42
C ILE A 99 19.90 -24.80 4.11
N VAL A 100 18.75 -24.41 3.60
CA VAL A 100 18.64 -23.61 2.38
C VAL A 100 17.78 -22.37 2.62
N PRO A 101 18.10 -21.24 1.98
CA PRO A 101 17.23 -20.09 1.96
C PRO A 101 16.02 -20.39 1.06
N LEU A 102 14.82 -20.01 1.50
CA LEU A 102 13.60 -20.23 0.72
C LEU A 102 12.69 -19.00 0.77
N LEU A 103 12.02 -18.75 1.89
CA LEU A 103 11.06 -17.64 1.94
C LEU A 103 11.78 -16.29 2.06
N GLY A 104 11.40 -15.35 1.21
CA GLY A 104 12.02 -14.02 1.14
C GLY A 104 13.28 -13.92 0.26
N THR A 105 13.83 -15.05 -0.23
CA THR A 105 15.08 -15.05 -1.01
C THR A 105 14.97 -15.71 -2.38
N GLY A 106 14.26 -16.83 -2.49
CA GLY A 106 14.23 -17.57 -3.77
C GLY A 106 13.29 -18.76 -3.74
N HIS A 107 13.67 -19.82 -4.43
CA HIS A 107 12.88 -21.01 -4.72
C HIS A 107 13.67 -22.26 -4.44
N LEU A 108 12.99 -23.41 -4.43
CA LEU A 108 13.61 -24.72 -4.32
C LEU A 108 13.17 -25.60 -5.50
N THR A 109 14.12 -26.28 -6.12
CA THR A 109 13.80 -27.28 -7.16
C THR A 109 14.46 -28.62 -6.87
N VAL A 110 13.78 -29.69 -7.24
CA VAL A 110 14.28 -31.07 -7.16
C VAL A 110 14.19 -31.68 -8.56
N ASP A 111 15.22 -32.36 -9.01
CA ASP A 111 15.31 -32.98 -10.36
C ASP A 111 14.43 -34.22 -10.53
N ALA A 112 13.80 -34.71 -9.46
CA ALA A 112 12.79 -35.76 -9.48
C ALA A 112 11.49 -35.29 -8.85
N ASP A 113 10.37 -35.87 -9.27
CA ASP A 113 9.05 -35.57 -8.71
C ASP A 113 8.73 -36.42 -7.47
N ALA A 114 7.59 -36.16 -6.84
CA ALA A 114 7.18 -36.81 -5.59
C ALA A 114 6.80 -38.30 -5.72
N ARG A 115 6.93 -38.92 -6.91
CA ARG A 115 6.91 -40.37 -7.05
C ARG A 115 8.14 -41.03 -6.39
N ASP A 116 9.26 -40.30 -6.28
CA ASP A 116 10.37 -40.71 -5.43
C ASP A 116 10.01 -40.45 -3.96
N PRO A 117 10.03 -41.48 -3.08
CA PRO A 117 9.61 -41.33 -1.69
C PRO A 117 10.47 -40.34 -0.89
N ARG A 118 11.74 -40.15 -1.28
CA ARG A 118 12.64 -39.16 -0.64
C ARG A 118 12.17 -37.74 -0.93
N VAL A 119 11.69 -37.49 -2.15
CA VAL A 119 11.11 -36.17 -2.53
C VAL A 119 9.78 -35.95 -1.81
N ALA A 120 8.96 -36.99 -1.72
CA ALA A 120 7.70 -36.92 -0.97
C ALA A 120 7.93 -36.60 0.51
N GLY A 121 8.87 -37.26 1.16
CA GLY A 121 9.27 -36.99 2.55
C GLY A 121 9.84 -35.57 2.72
N LEU A 122 10.75 -35.15 1.84
CA LEU A 122 11.31 -33.80 1.84
C LEU A 122 10.22 -32.72 1.76
N LEU A 123 9.26 -32.85 0.85
CA LEU A 123 8.18 -31.87 0.67
C LEU A 123 7.31 -31.80 1.92
N ARG A 124 6.90 -32.94 2.47
CA ARG A 124 6.10 -32.99 3.70
C ARG A 124 6.85 -32.44 4.91
N ALA A 125 8.12 -32.82 5.09
CA ALA A 125 8.95 -32.29 6.18
C ALA A 125 9.15 -30.78 6.07
N THR A 126 9.43 -30.27 4.88
CA THR A 126 9.60 -28.82 4.64
C THR A 126 8.32 -28.05 4.93
N LEU A 127 7.17 -28.51 4.45
CA LEU A 127 5.89 -27.86 4.70
C LEU A 127 5.52 -27.87 6.19
N LEU A 128 5.69 -29.01 6.86
CA LEU A 128 5.41 -29.14 8.29
C LEU A 128 6.26 -28.15 9.11
N ARG A 129 7.57 -28.05 8.81
CA ARG A 129 8.50 -27.11 9.45
C ARG A 129 8.06 -25.67 9.27
N LEU A 130 7.75 -25.27 8.04
CA LEU A 130 7.37 -23.92 7.71
C LEU A 130 6.03 -23.52 8.36
N LEU A 131 5.03 -24.41 8.30
CA LEU A 131 3.73 -24.20 8.94
C LEU A 131 3.85 -24.12 10.47
N ALA A 132 4.63 -25.01 11.07
CA ALA A 132 4.80 -25.01 12.53
C ALA A 132 5.61 -23.81 13.05
N ALA A 133 6.54 -23.27 12.26
CA ALA A 133 7.44 -22.19 12.66
C ALA A 133 6.92 -20.80 12.24
N ALA A 134 6.11 -20.69 11.20
CA ALA A 134 5.58 -19.41 10.75
C ALA A 134 4.50 -18.87 11.70
N PRO A 135 4.33 -17.55 11.82
CA PRO A 135 3.16 -16.99 12.48
C PRO A 135 1.88 -17.52 11.85
N ALA A 136 0.87 -17.87 12.66
CA ALA A 136 -0.38 -18.42 12.16
C ALA A 136 -1.01 -17.51 11.09
N GLY A 137 -1.36 -18.07 9.92
CA GLY A 137 -1.96 -17.34 8.79
C GLY A 137 -1.05 -16.46 7.96
N SER A 138 0.24 -16.38 8.29
CA SER A 138 1.22 -15.63 7.48
C SER A 138 1.69 -16.39 6.24
N LEU A 139 1.56 -17.71 6.22
CA LEU A 139 1.96 -18.59 5.12
C LEU A 139 0.72 -19.22 4.47
N LEU A 140 0.47 -18.88 3.21
CA LEU A 140 -0.56 -19.51 2.38
C LEU A 140 0.08 -20.52 1.45
N ILE A 141 -0.49 -21.72 1.36
CA ILE A 141 0.05 -22.78 0.51
C ILE A 141 -0.93 -23.07 -0.64
N ARG A 142 -0.36 -23.25 -1.84
CA ARG A 142 -1.08 -23.80 -3.00
C ARG A 142 -0.31 -25.01 -3.50
N ALA A 143 -0.96 -26.14 -3.53
CA ALA A 143 -0.35 -27.42 -3.82
C ALA A 143 -0.79 -27.95 -5.19
N VAL A 144 0.14 -28.58 -5.90
CA VAL A 144 -0.10 -29.30 -7.17
C VAL A 144 0.50 -30.70 -7.05
N ASP A 145 -0.33 -31.72 -7.23
CA ASP A 145 0.10 -33.13 -7.20
C ASP A 145 -0.72 -33.95 -8.21
N ALA A 146 -0.32 -33.89 -9.46
CA ALA A 146 -1.03 -34.59 -10.52
C ALA A 146 -0.77 -36.11 -10.53
N ALA A 147 0.48 -36.52 -10.32
CA ALA A 147 0.85 -37.93 -10.35
C ALA A 147 0.34 -38.72 -9.13
N GLY A 148 0.28 -38.09 -7.95
CA GLY A 148 -0.23 -38.70 -6.74
C GLY A 148 -1.72 -38.47 -6.50
N GLY A 149 -2.42 -37.76 -7.40
CA GLY A 149 -3.85 -37.44 -7.21
C GLY A 149 -4.13 -36.64 -5.94
N GLY A 150 -3.16 -35.86 -5.47
CA GLY A 150 -3.26 -35.07 -4.23
C GLY A 150 -2.93 -35.80 -2.94
N MET A 151 -2.65 -37.10 -3.00
CA MET A 151 -2.41 -37.94 -1.81
C MET A 151 -1.16 -37.52 -1.01
N LEU A 152 -0.17 -36.91 -1.66
CA LEU A 152 1.00 -36.36 -0.96
C LEU A 152 0.59 -35.41 0.18
N PHE A 153 -0.42 -34.58 -0.05
CA PHE A 153 -0.87 -33.55 0.86
C PHE A 153 -2.03 -33.96 1.78
N ALA A 154 -2.44 -35.22 1.74
CA ALA A 154 -3.51 -35.74 2.61
C ALA A 154 -3.27 -35.45 4.12
N PRO A 155 -2.04 -35.52 4.66
CA PRO A 155 -1.78 -35.18 6.05
C PRO A 155 -2.13 -33.75 6.46
N PHE A 156 -2.25 -32.83 5.50
CA PHE A 156 -2.57 -31.42 5.71
C PHE A 156 -4.07 -31.09 5.49
N ALA A 157 -4.93 -32.08 5.24
CA ALA A 157 -6.33 -31.88 4.86
C ALA A 157 -7.11 -31.01 5.87
N ALA A 158 -6.79 -31.09 7.17
CA ALA A 158 -7.43 -30.27 8.21
C ALA A 158 -7.21 -28.74 8.03
N LEU A 159 -6.22 -28.32 7.21
CA LEU A 159 -5.96 -26.91 6.92
C LEU A 159 -6.83 -26.37 5.77
N ALA A 160 -7.56 -27.24 5.05
CA ALA A 160 -8.41 -26.84 3.93
C ALA A 160 -9.57 -25.94 4.38
N ASP A 161 -10.25 -26.35 5.47
CA ASP A 161 -11.37 -25.61 6.05
C ASP A 161 -10.94 -24.25 6.58
N ALA A 162 -9.68 -24.13 7.02
CA ALA A 162 -9.08 -22.88 7.47
C ALA A 162 -8.64 -21.97 6.30
N GLY A 163 -8.75 -22.42 5.03
CA GLY A 163 -8.32 -21.64 3.86
C GLY A 163 -6.81 -21.46 3.71
N LEU A 164 -6.02 -22.09 4.59
CA LEU A 164 -4.55 -22.02 4.57
C LEU A 164 -3.93 -22.85 3.45
N MET A 165 -4.50 -24.02 3.23
CA MET A 165 -4.07 -24.98 2.21
C MET A 165 -5.29 -25.63 1.56
N PRO A 166 -5.89 -25.02 0.51
CA PRO A 166 -6.99 -25.64 -0.23
C PRO A 166 -6.57 -26.99 -0.83
N PRO A 167 -7.53 -27.83 -1.21
CA PRO A 167 -7.24 -29.10 -1.86
C PRO A 167 -6.25 -28.96 -3.01
N PRO A 168 -5.28 -29.89 -3.17
CA PRO A 168 -4.24 -29.78 -4.18
C PRO A 168 -4.85 -29.87 -5.60
N ALA A 169 -4.26 -29.13 -6.53
CA ALA A 169 -4.55 -29.25 -7.96
C ALA A 169 -4.01 -30.58 -8.50
N THR A 170 -4.86 -31.36 -9.13
CA THR A 170 -4.53 -32.69 -9.64
C THR A 170 -4.54 -32.80 -11.16
N ASP A 171 -4.99 -31.76 -11.85
CA ASP A 171 -5.07 -31.70 -13.31
C ASP A 171 -4.54 -30.37 -13.86
N ARG A 172 -4.49 -30.28 -15.18
CA ARG A 172 -3.99 -29.09 -15.87
C ARG A 172 -4.86 -27.85 -15.67
N THR A 173 -6.18 -28.02 -15.59
CA THR A 173 -7.09 -26.90 -15.39
C THR A 173 -6.90 -26.29 -14.00
N ALA A 174 -6.79 -27.14 -13.00
CA ALA A 174 -6.51 -26.73 -11.62
C ALA A 174 -5.10 -26.14 -11.48
N LEU A 175 -4.08 -26.70 -12.16
CA LEU A 175 -2.75 -26.07 -12.25
C LEU A 175 -2.84 -24.63 -12.78
N ARG A 176 -3.58 -24.42 -13.89
CA ARG A 176 -3.75 -23.08 -14.48
C ARG A 176 -4.47 -22.10 -13.55
N ALA A 177 -5.40 -22.59 -12.74
CA ALA A 177 -6.06 -21.78 -11.71
C ALA A 177 -5.06 -21.34 -10.63
N VAL A 178 -4.20 -22.26 -10.15
CA VAL A 178 -3.12 -21.93 -9.19
C VAL A 178 -2.15 -20.91 -9.79
N LEU A 179 -1.73 -21.09 -11.04
CA LEU A 179 -0.84 -20.13 -11.71
C LEU A 179 -1.50 -18.77 -11.89
N ALA A 180 -2.79 -18.70 -12.22
CA ALA A 180 -3.52 -17.44 -12.34
C ALA A 180 -3.63 -16.68 -11.00
N GLU A 181 -3.87 -17.40 -9.90
CA GLU A 181 -3.84 -16.82 -8.55
C GLU A 181 -2.43 -16.29 -8.21
N ALA A 182 -1.39 -17.07 -8.50
CA ALA A 182 -0.01 -16.67 -8.29
C ALA A 182 0.37 -15.43 -9.12
N GLU A 183 -0.09 -15.33 -10.37
CA GLU A 183 0.10 -14.16 -11.22
C GLU A 183 -0.61 -12.91 -10.68
N GLN A 184 -1.82 -13.07 -10.14
CA GLN A 184 -2.52 -11.97 -9.46
C GLN A 184 -1.76 -11.51 -8.21
N TRP A 185 -1.15 -12.45 -7.48
CA TRP A 185 -0.35 -12.14 -6.31
C TRP A 185 0.89 -11.28 -6.65
N VAL A 186 1.54 -11.60 -7.77
CA VAL A 186 2.76 -10.92 -8.22
C VAL A 186 2.49 -9.60 -8.92
N ARG A 187 1.27 -9.39 -9.46
CA ARG A 187 0.94 -8.13 -10.15
C ARG A 187 1.17 -6.95 -9.22
N PRO A 188 2.01 -5.97 -9.59
CA PRO A 188 2.14 -4.77 -8.80
C PRO A 188 0.79 -4.05 -8.76
N ALA A 189 0.25 -3.80 -7.60
CA ALA A 189 -0.62 -2.68 -7.40
C ALA A 189 0.15 -1.46 -7.92
N ARG A 190 -0.48 -0.62 -8.78
CA ARG A 190 0.14 0.48 -9.56
C ARG A 190 1.29 1.17 -8.82
N PRO A 191 2.35 1.63 -9.52
CA PRO A 191 3.59 2.04 -8.88
C PRO A 191 3.39 3.28 -8.01
N SER A 192 3.33 3.10 -6.71
CA SER A 192 3.66 4.13 -5.74
C SER A 192 4.90 3.69 -4.98
N ALA A 193 5.82 4.61 -4.81
CA ALA A 193 7.15 4.43 -4.31
C ALA A 193 7.19 3.84 -2.90
N ALA A 194 7.35 2.54 -2.77
CA ALA A 194 7.82 1.94 -1.53
C ALA A 194 8.46 0.57 -1.78
N ARG A 195 9.73 0.56 -2.10
CA ARG A 195 10.58 -0.65 -2.20
C ARG A 195 10.78 -1.41 -0.86
N HIS A 196 9.96 -1.21 0.16
CA HIS A 196 10.14 -1.82 1.49
C HIS A 196 8.88 -2.44 2.09
N ASN A 197 7.78 -2.60 1.34
CA ASN A 197 6.63 -3.33 1.85
C ASN A 197 6.75 -4.81 1.49
N ARG A 198 7.42 -5.60 2.34
CA ARG A 198 7.23 -7.07 2.39
C ARG A 198 5.76 -7.30 2.68
N ARG A 199 5.04 -7.94 1.76
CA ARG A 199 3.69 -8.44 2.02
C ARG A 199 3.78 -9.34 3.25
N GLU A 200 2.93 -9.17 4.20
CA GLU A 200 2.92 -9.89 5.48
C GLU A 200 2.53 -11.34 5.36
N ARG A 201 1.84 -11.65 4.27
CA ARG A 201 1.55 -13.02 3.89
C ARG A 201 2.49 -13.41 2.77
N THR A 202 3.04 -14.61 2.90
CA THR A 202 3.82 -15.23 1.85
C THR A 202 2.97 -16.30 1.18
N LEU A 203 2.95 -16.30 -0.15
CA LEU A 203 2.35 -17.37 -0.93
C LEU A 203 3.42 -18.37 -1.33
N LEU A 204 3.28 -19.63 -0.87
CA LEU A 204 4.12 -20.74 -1.26
C LEU A 204 3.36 -21.66 -2.20
N VAL A 205 3.81 -21.76 -3.44
CA VAL A 205 3.28 -22.72 -4.41
C VAL A 205 4.18 -23.95 -4.43
N VAL A 206 3.60 -25.12 -4.15
CA VAL A 206 4.32 -26.39 -4.07
C VAL A 206 3.85 -27.32 -5.18
N ILE A 207 4.71 -27.54 -6.14
CA ILE A 207 4.47 -28.46 -7.26
C ILE A 207 5.20 -29.77 -6.96
N ALA A 208 4.47 -30.76 -6.48
CA ALA A 208 4.99 -32.10 -6.17
C ALA A 208 5.17 -32.96 -7.43
N SER A 209 4.27 -32.77 -8.38
CA SER A 209 4.35 -33.36 -9.72
C SER A 209 3.55 -32.51 -10.70
N LEU A 210 4.10 -32.31 -11.90
CA LEU A 210 3.39 -31.63 -12.98
C LEU A 210 2.38 -32.60 -13.66
N PRO A 211 1.22 -32.10 -14.13
CA PRO A 211 0.33 -32.88 -14.96
C PRO A 211 1.01 -33.39 -16.22
N GLU A 212 0.66 -34.60 -16.65
CA GLU A 212 1.10 -35.12 -17.95
C GLU A 212 0.72 -34.13 -19.08
N LEU A 213 1.62 -33.97 -20.05
CA LEU A 213 1.43 -33.05 -21.18
C LEU A 213 1.28 -31.56 -20.74
N THR A 214 1.96 -31.13 -19.66
CA THR A 214 2.07 -29.71 -19.32
C THR A 214 2.65 -28.95 -20.51
N GLU A 215 1.96 -27.92 -20.97
CA GLU A 215 2.32 -27.17 -22.17
C GLU A 215 3.50 -26.22 -21.90
N THR A 216 4.29 -25.90 -22.91
CA THR A 216 5.39 -24.94 -22.83
C THR A 216 4.94 -23.58 -22.28
N ALA A 217 3.70 -23.15 -22.60
CA ALA A 217 3.13 -21.93 -22.07
C ALA A 217 2.99 -21.95 -20.54
N ASP A 218 2.56 -23.08 -19.96
CA ASP A 218 2.45 -23.22 -18.51
C ASP A 218 3.83 -23.26 -17.84
N LEU A 219 4.82 -23.89 -18.46
CA LEU A 219 6.23 -23.88 -17.98
C LEU A 219 6.83 -22.46 -18.02
N THR A 220 6.51 -21.70 -19.07
CA THR A 220 6.94 -20.29 -19.18
C THR A 220 6.33 -19.43 -18.07
N ARG A 221 5.06 -19.65 -17.72
CA ARG A 221 4.40 -18.97 -16.60
C ARG A 221 5.08 -19.28 -15.26
N ILE A 222 5.41 -20.56 -15.01
CA ILE A 222 6.16 -20.97 -13.79
C ILE A 222 7.50 -20.24 -13.74
N THR A 223 8.22 -20.17 -14.86
CA THR A 223 9.51 -19.47 -14.94
C THR A 223 9.38 -17.97 -14.70
N ALA A 224 8.34 -17.33 -15.25
CA ALA A 224 8.05 -15.91 -15.02
C ALA A 224 7.69 -15.63 -13.56
N LEU A 225 6.89 -16.50 -12.94
CA LEU A 225 6.57 -16.41 -11.52
C LEU A 225 7.82 -16.58 -10.63
N ALA A 226 8.73 -17.45 -11.01
CA ALA A 226 9.99 -17.60 -10.30
C ALA A 226 10.85 -16.33 -10.38
N GLN A 227 10.87 -15.65 -11.53
CA GLN A 227 11.66 -14.42 -11.69
C GLN A 227 11.10 -13.25 -10.88
N ALA A 228 9.77 -13.09 -10.83
CA ALA A 228 9.10 -11.95 -10.21
C ALA A 228 8.60 -12.21 -8.78
N GLY A 229 8.58 -13.48 -8.34
CA GLY A 229 7.95 -13.92 -7.10
C GLY A 229 8.59 -13.40 -5.82
N PRO A 230 9.92 -13.52 -5.61
CA PRO A 230 10.54 -13.19 -4.33
C PRO A 230 10.25 -11.76 -3.86
N ASP A 231 10.32 -10.79 -4.77
CA ASP A 231 10.00 -9.38 -4.48
C ASP A 231 8.53 -9.15 -4.07
N ALA A 232 7.64 -10.07 -4.52
CA ALA A 232 6.22 -10.03 -4.21
C ALA A 232 5.81 -10.94 -3.04
N GLY A 233 6.76 -11.61 -2.37
CA GLY A 233 6.48 -12.60 -1.34
C GLY A 233 5.84 -13.88 -1.87
N LEU A 234 6.16 -14.27 -3.11
CA LEU A 234 5.76 -15.53 -3.71
C LEU A 234 6.99 -16.44 -3.86
N HIS A 235 6.87 -17.67 -3.37
CA HIS A 235 7.95 -18.66 -3.47
C HIS A 235 7.43 -19.97 -4.06
N LEU A 236 8.33 -20.69 -4.73
CA LEU A 236 8.03 -21.96 -5.39
C LEU A 236 8.89 -23.08 -4.80
N ILE A 237 8.29 -24.22 -4.58
CA ILE A 237 8.99 -25.52 -4.47
C ILE A 237 8.50 -26.35 -5.65
N VAL A 238 9.43 -26.74 -6.55
CA VAL A 238 9.06 -27.48 -7.76
C VAL A 238 9.87 -28.77 -7.84
N ALA A 239 9.19 -29.88 -7.63
CA ALA A 239 9.75 -31.22 -7.86
C ALA A 239 9.55 -31.65 -9.33
N GLY A 240 10.49 -32.43 -9.86
CA GLY A 240 10.54 -32.80 -11.27
C GLY A 240 10.96 -31.66 -12.19
N TRP A 241 11.80 -30.73 -11.73
CA TRP A 241 12.28 -29.64 -12.57
C TRP A 241 13.80 -29.74 -12.85
N PRO A 242 14.24 -29.63 -14.11
CA PRO A 242 13.43 -29.38 -15.30
C PRO A 242 12.63 -30.63 -15.72
N PRO A 243 11.38 -30.44 -16.21
CA PRO A 243 10.62 -31.56 -16.74
C PRO A 243 11.29 -32.12 -17.99
N PRO A 244 11.09 -33.41 -18.32
CA PRO A 244 11.65 -33.99 -19.53
C PRO A 244 11.19 -33.20 -20.76
N PRO A 245 12.09 -32.96 -21.75
CA PRO A 245 11.74 -32.18 -22.92
C PRO A 245 10.63 -32.86 -23.73
N LEU A 246 9.62 -32.09 -24.14
CA LEU A 246 8.54 -32.57 -25.00
C LEU A 246 9.00 -32.87 -26.42
N THR A 247 10.10 -32.28 -26.87
CA THR A 247 10.76 -32.51 -28.15
C THR A 247 12.27 -32.55 -27.94
N LEU A 248 12.99 -33.22 -28.88
CA LEU A 248 14.47 -33.33 -28.82
C LEU A 248 15.20 -31.98 -28.91
N GLU A 249 14.52 -30.91 -29.31
CA GLU A 249 15.08 -29.56 -29.49
C GLU A 249 14.80 -28.59 -28.34
N THR A 250 13.94 -28.94 -27.37
CA THR A 250 13.55 -28.06 -26.24
C THR A 250 14.16 -28.54 -24.94
N THR A 251 15.31 -27.97 -24.57
CA THR A 251 15.86 -28.09 -23.21
C THR A 251 15.22 -27.03 -22.29
N GLN A 252 14.50 -27.47 -21.27
CA GLN A 252 13.98 -26.55 -20.25
C GLN A 252 15.13 -26.01 -19.42
N GLN A 253 15.20 -24.68 -19.29
CA GLN A 253 16.22 -24.02 -18.47
C GLN A 253 15.98 -24.26 -16.97
N PRO A 254 17.02 -24.22 -16.14
CA PRO A 254 16.88 -24.20 -14.70
C PRO A 254 15.96 -23.05 -14.26
N LEU A 255 15.19 -23.29 -13.19
CA LEU A 255 14.31 -22.27 -12.65
C LEU A 255 15.15 -21.10 -12.10
N PRO A 256 14.86 -19.84 -12.45
CA PRO A 256 15.59 -18.69 -11.93
C PRO A 256 15.41 -18.55 -10.42
N LEU A 257 16.40 -17.99 -9.76
CA LEU A 257 16.41 -17.75 -8.32
C LEU A 257 16.11 -19.02 -7.47
N ALA A 258 16.50 -20.19 -7.93
CA ALA A 258 16.25 -21.46 -7.27
C ALA A 258 17.52 -22.13 -6.75
N THR A 259 17.48 -22.60 -5.50
CA THR A 259 18.42 -23.63 -5.01
C THR A 259 18.00 -24.97 -5.60
N ARG A 260 18.92 -25.71 -6.22
CA ARG A 260 18.63 -26.97 -6.90
C ARG A 260 19.09 -28.16 -6.05
N ILE A 261 18.23 -29.14 -5.92
CA ILE A 261 18.53 -30.44 -5.33
C ILE A 261 18.58 -31.46 -6.45
N ALA A 262 19.75 -32.08 -6.67
CA ALA A 262 19.96 -33.15 -7.63
C ALA A 262 20.05 -34.48 -6.89
N LEU A 263 19.05 -35.34 -7.11
CA LEU A 263 19.03 -36.66 -6.46
C LEU A 263 20.15 -37.57 -6.99
N ARG A 264 20.75 -38.30 -6.08
CA ARG A 264 21.69 -39.39 -6.32
C ARG A 264 21.25 -40.56 -5.44
N ASN A 265 21.90 -41.67 -5.56
CA ASN A 265 21.59 -42.83 -4.74
C ASN A 265 22.81 -43.16 -3.84
N PRO A 266 22.69 -43.05 -2.49
CA PRO A 266 21.48 -42.75 -1.68
C PRO A 266 21.33 -41.28 -1.24
N TYR A 267 22.11 -40.34 -1.71
CA TYR A 267 22.17 -38.94 -1.27
C TYR A 267 21.67 -37.96 -2.33
N ALA A 268 21.68 -36.69 -2.02
CA ALA A 268 21.42 -35.59 -2.93
C ALA A 268 22.61 -34.61 -2.97
N LEU A 269 22.74 -33.89 -4.08
CA LEU A 269 23.65 -32.75 -4.23
C LEU A 269 22.83 -31.46 -4.22
N VAL A 270 23.33 -30.45 -3.49
CA VAL A 270 22.64 -29.16 -3.34
C VAL A 270 23.47 -28.08 -4.01
N SER A 271 22.87 -27.35 -4.97
CA SER A 271 23.54 -26.25 -5.66
C SER A 271 23.66 -25.00 -4.77
N ASP A 272 24.45 -24.05 -5.22
CA ASP A 272 24.48 -22.71 -4.60
C ASP A 272 23.12 -22.08 -4.57
N PRO A 273 22.75 -21.37 -3.47
CA PRO A 273 21.52 -20.60 -3.39
C PRO A 273 21.63 -19.30 -4.21
N PRO A 274 20.49 -18.66 -4.54
CA PRO A 274 20.50 -17.39 -5.26
C PRO A 274 21.30 -16.30 -4.52
N GLY A 275 22.26 -15.70 -5.23
CA GLY A 275 23.03 -14.57 -4.72
C GLY A 275 24.15 -14.92 -3.74
N ALA A 276 24.39 -16.20 -3.44
CA ALA A 276 25.44 -16.65 -2.54
C ALA A 276 26.03 -18.00 -2.99
N GLY A 277 27.23 -18.35 -2.50
CA GLY A 277 27.88 -19.63 -2.75
C GLY A 277 28.09 -20.41 -1.45
N PHE A 278 27.93 -21.74 -1.49
CA PHE A 278 28.32 -22.61 -0.38
C PHE A 278 29.83 -22.85 -0.33
N ALA A 279 30.50 -22.68 -1.47
CA ALA A 279 31.91 -22.90 -1.60
C ALA A 279 32.60 -21.78 -2.40
N THR A 280 33.92 -21.65 -2.20
CA THR A 280 34.75 -20.75 -3.00
C THR A 280 35.03 -21.36 -4.38
N PRO A 281 35.00 -20.62 -5.48
CA PRO A 281 35.36 -21.11 -6.77
C PRO A 281 36.73 -21.79 -6.77
N PRO A 282 36.94 -22.91 -7.52
CA PRO A 282 36.07 -23.39 -8.61
C PRO A 282 34.93 -24.33 -8.21
N HIS A 283 34.71 -24.56 -6.92
CA HIS A 283 33.65 -25.43 -6.44
C HIS A 283 32.28 -24.71 -6.52
N VAL A 284 31.23 -25.44 -6.87
CA VAL A 284 29.86 -24.94 -6.98
C VAL A 284 28.96 -25.84 -6.15
N GLY A 285 28.11 -25.23 -5.33
CA GLY A 285 27.18 -25.92 -4.46
C GLY A 285 27.80 -26.39 -3.15
N LEU A 286 26.97 -27.07 -2.35
CA LEU A 286 27.43 -27.71 -1.12
C LEU A 286 28.24 -28.95 -1.46
N ASN A 287 29.54 -28.88 -1.27
CA ASN A 287 30.48 -29.98 -1.64
C ASN A 287 30.47 -31.09 -0.57
N ALA A 288 29.30 -31.64 -0.32
CA ALA A 288 29.07 -32.76 0.59
C ALA A 288 27.80 -33.51 0.18
N PRO A 289 27.76 -34.84 0.35
CA PRO A 289 26.52 -35.60 0.19
C PRO A 289 25.49 -35.14 1.23
N VAL A 290 24.27 -34.91 0.77
CA VAL A 290 23.12 -34.53 1.63
C VAL A 290 22.12 -35.68 1.66
N PHE A 291 21.90 -36.24 2.82
CA PHE A 291 20.81 -37.19 3.06
C PHE A 291 19.56 -36.38 3.39
N LEU A 292 18.56 -36.46 2.51
CA LEU A 292 17.32 -35.74 2.67
C LEU A 292 16.58 -36.21 3.91
N ASP A 293 15.79 -35.31 4.55
CA ASP A 293 14.96 -35.70 5.70
C ASP A 293 13.89 -36.69 5.26
N ASP A 294 13.67 -37.71 6.07
CA ASP A 294 12.63 -38.71 5.90
C ASP A 294 11.23 -38.10 6.13
N ASP A 295 10.20 -38.86 5.81
CA ASP A 295 8.82 -38.52 6.08
C ASP A 295 8.57 -38.28 7.60
N PRO A 296 8.01 -37.13 7.98
CA PRO A 296 7.71 -36.87 9.38
C PRO A 296 6.71 -37.86 9.99
N PRO A 297 6.81 -38.17 11.28
CA PRO A 297 5.84 -39.02 11.97
C PRO A 297 4.40 -38.50 11.84
N PRO A 298 3.41 -39.37 11.62
CA PRO A 298 2.00 -38.95 11.40
C PRO A 298 1.42 -38.08 12.52
N HIS A 299 1.73 -38.37 13.78
CA HIS A 299 1.25 -37.62 14.93
C HIS A 299 1.67 -36.14 14.94
N LEU A 300 2.81 -35.80 14.33
CA LEU A 300 3.23 -34.40 14.22
C LEU A 300 2.34 -33.62 13.23
N PHE A 301 1.91 -34.26 12.14
CA PHE A 301 0.94 -33.63 11.23
C PHE A 301 -0.40 -33.40 11.91
N GLU A 302 -0.91 -34.45 12.58
CA GLU A 302 -2.19 -34.37 13.29
C GLU A 302 -2.18 -33.24 14.31
N ARG A 303 -1.13 -33.13 15.11
CA ARG A 303 -0.97 -32.07 16.11
C ARG A 303 -0.88 -30.69 15.46
N VAL A 304 0.06 -30.46 14.53
CA VAL A 304 0.30 -29.15 13.92
C VAL A 304 -0.94 -28.68 13.18
N CYS A 305 -1.57 -29.54 12.38
CA CYS A 305 -2.76 -29.17 11.63
C CYS A 305 -3.97 -28.92 12.54
N ALA A 306 -4.17 -29.73 13.57
CA ALA A 306 -5.25 -29.55 14.55
C ALA A 306 -5.10 -28.24 15.33
N GLU A 307 -3.87 -27.93 15.79
CA GLU A 307 -3.61 -26.73 16.56
C GLU A 307 -3.74 -25.47 15.70
N LEU A 308 -3.22 -25.47 14.47
CA LEU A 308 -3.40 -24.37 13.52
C LEU A 308 -4.88 -24.20 13.15
N ALA A 309 -5.60 -25.28 12.84
CA ALA A 309 -7.02 -25.22 12.54
C ALA A 309 -7.84 -24.71 13.75
N ALA A 310 -7.46 -25.12 14.97
CA ALA A 310 -8.11 -24.65 16.20
C ALA A 310 -7.87 -23.15 16.45
N GLN A 311 -6.66 -22.66 16.20
CA GLN A 311 -6.34 -21.24 16.27
C GLN A 311 -7.19 -20.43 15.28
N PHE A 312 -7.37 -20.93 14.07
CA PHE A 312 -8.23 -20.32 13.05
C PHE A 312 -9.72 -20.41 13.42
N ALA A 313 -10.19 -21.57 13.88
CA ALA A 313 -11.57 -21.75 14.32
C ALA A 313 -11.91 -20.89 15.55
N ALA A 314 -10.96 -20.67 16.44
CA ALA A 314 -11.12 -19.75 17.57
C ALA A 314 -11.26 -18.29 17.12
N SER A 315 -10.50 -17.89 16.09
CA SER A 315 -10.65 -16.56 15.45
C SER A 315 -11.98 -16.44 14.68
N ALA A 316 -12.48 -17.54 14.09
CA ALA A 316 -13.74 -17.56 13.37
C ALA A 316 -14.98 -17.57 14.28
N ARG A 317 -14.83 -17.90 15.56
CA ARG A 317 -15.95 -17.92 16.52
C ARG A 317 -16.30 -16.54 17.05
N LEU A 318 -15.33 -15.63 17.13
CA LEU A 318 -15.60 -14.25 17.53
C LEU A 318 -15.99 -13.44 16.30
N THR A 319 -17.18 -12.88 16.32
CA THR A 319 -17.72 -12.05 15.21
C THR A 319 -17.74 -10.59 15.60
N LEU A 320 -17.87 -9.68 14.61
CA LEU A 320 -18.10 -8.27 14.91
C LEU A 320 -19.37 -8.08 15.77
N GLY A 321 -20.43 -8.88 15.53
CA GLY A 321 -21.65 -8.83 16.32
C GLY A 321 -21.42 -8.99 17.83
N ASP A 322 -20.46 -9.82 18.22
CA ASP A 322 -20.11 -10.04 19.64
C ASP A 322 -19.45 -8.82 20.32
N LEU A 323 -19.04 -7.81 19.53
CA LEU A 323 -18.48 -6.55 20.03
C LEU A 323 -19.48 -5.40 20.03
N LEU A 324 -20.63 -5.58 19.42
CA LEU A 324 -21.69 -4.56 19.30
C LEU A 324 -22.70 -4.69 20.45
N PRO A 325 -23.56 -3.69 20.69
CA PRO A 325 -24.70 -3.82 21.60
C PRO A 325 -25.62 -4.98 21.22
N ASP A 326 -26.08 -5.73 22.21
CA ASP A 326 -26.94 -6.92 22.00
C ASP A 326 -28.31 -6.56 21.42
N ASP A 327 -28.87 -5.40 21.81
CA ASP A 327 -30.17 -4.93 21.34
C ASP A 327 -30.01 -3.92 20.18
N PRO A 328 -30.54 -4.18 18.97
CA PRO A 328 -30.60 -3.20 17.89
C PRO A 328 -31.31 -1.89 18.28
N GLY A 329 -32.16 -1.91 19.32
CA GLY A 329 -32.82 -0.72 19.89
C GLY A 329 -31.84 0.26 20.54
N ASP A 330 -30.72 -0.24 21.04
CA ASP A 330 -29.66 0.55 21.69
C ASP A 330 -28.73 1.27 20.68
N THR A 331 -28.97 1.08 19.39
CA THR A 331 -28.23 1.81 18.34
C THR A 331 -28.47 3.31 18.47
N TRP A 332 -27.35 4.07 18.70
CA TRP A 332 -27.33 5.51 18.96
C TRP A 332 -27.99 5.91 20.29
N GLY A 333 -27.97 4.99 21.27
CA GLY A 333 -28.52 5.23 22.61
C GLY A 333 -27.54 5.85 23.58
N ASP A 334 -26.23 5.80 23.30
CA ASP A 334 -25.19 6.26 24.23
C ASP A 334 -24.92 7.78 24.07
N ASP A 335 -24.66 8.45 25.19
CA ASP A 335 -24.27 9.87 25.28
C ASP A 335 -22.75 9.99 25.39
N SER A 336 -22.15 10.93 24.62
CA SER A 336 -20.71 11.16 24.58
C SER A 336 -20.18 12.16 25.60
N ALA A 337 -21.00 12.71 26.48
CA ALA A 337 -20.61 13.76 27.45
C ALA A 337 -19.42 13.33 28.31
N ALA A 338 -19.49 12.14 28.92
CA ALA A 338 -18.41 11.60 29.74
C ALA A 338 -17.22 10.97 28.94
N GLY A 339 -17.42 10.71 27.65
CA GLY A 339 -16.45 10.07 26.76
C GLY A 339 -17.11 9.14 25.75
N LEU A 340 -16.29 8.46 24.97
CA LEU A 340 -16.73 7.40 24.05
C LEU A 340 -16.16 6.07 24.52
N ALA A 341 -16.95 5.01 24.46
CA ALA A 341 -16.53 3.66 24.85
C ALA A 341 -16.88 2.64 23.77
N THR A 342 -16.03 1.66 23.58
CA THR A 342 -16.29 0.54 22.66
C THR A 342 -15.61 -0.73 23.15
N VAL A 343 -16.22 -1.87 22.85
CA VAL A 343 -15.60 -3.18 23.04
C VAL A 343 -14.60 -3.41 21.93
N VAL A 344 -13.35 -3.68 22.28
CA VAL A 344 -12.26 -3.88 21.28
C VAL A 344 -11.89 -5.34 21.08
N GLY A 345 -12.43 -6.23 21.88
CA GLY A 345 -12.18 -7.67 21.84
C GLY A 345 -12.55 -8.34 23.14
N GLN A 346 -12.12 -9.58 23.32
CA GLN A 346 -12.36 -10.39 24.50
C GLN A 346 -11.07 -10.91 25.12
N ASP A 347 -10.99 -10.89 26.43
CA ASP A 347 -9.98 -11.58 27.25
C ASP A 347 -10.63 -12.83 27.85
N GLY A 348 -10.36 -14.01 27.31
CA GLY A 348 -11.19 -15.18 27.50
C GLY A 348 -12.62 -14.93 26.98
N ASP A 349 -13.62 -15.04 27.88
CA ASP A 349 -15.04 -14.76 27.60
C ASP A 349 -15.48 -13.36 28.05
N ARG A 350 -14.55 -12.50 28.47
CA ARG A 350 -14.87 -11.17 29.01
C ARG A 350 -14.63 -10.09 27.97
N PRO A 351 -15.62 -9.25 27.68
CA PRO A 351 -15.41 -8.12 26.78
C PRO A 351 -14.43 -7.11 27.39
N VAL A 352 -13.54 -6.60 26.56
CA VAL A 352 -12.58 -5.56 26.94
C VAL A 352 -13.02 -4.25 26.32
N ASN A 353 -13.40 -3.31 27.18
CA ASN A 353 -13.79 -1.96 26.82
C ASN A 353 -12.58 -1.01 26.82
N LEU A 354 -12.45 -0.21 25.78
CA LEU A 354 -11.57 0.97 25.74
C LEU A 354 -12.38 2.24 25.61
N GLN A 355 -11.84 3.33 26.12
CA GLN A 355 -12.53 4.62 26.17
C GLN A 355 -11.67 5.75 25.61
N PHE A 356 -12.35 6.76 25.07
CA PHE A 356 -11.81 8.10 24.84
C PHE A 356 -12.42 9.04 25.89
N ASN A 357 -11.63 9.40 26.87
CA ASN A 357 -12.02 10.31 27.95
C ASN A 357 -10.80 11.14 28.42
N ASP A 358 -10.92 11.84 29.53
CA ASP A 358 -9.83 12.69 30.06
C ASP A 358 -8.61 11.89 30.51
N LEU A 359 -8.76 10.61 30.89
CA LEU A 359 -7.66 9.73 31.32
C LEU A 359 -7.02 8.99 30.13
N THR A 360 -7.81 8.67 29.14
CA THR A 360 -7.41 7.89 27.96
C THR A 360 -7.76 8.63 26.66
N PRO A 361 -7.26 9.89 26.50
CA PRO A 361 -7.72 10.75 25.40
C PRO A 361 -7.29 10.28 24.00
N HIS A 362 -6.15 9.62 23.88
CA HIS A 362 -5.56 9.26 22.60
C HIS A 362 -5.05 7.83 22.62
N TRP A 363 -5.09 7.15 21.47
CA TRP A 363 -4.65 5.79 21.33
C TRP A 363 -3.51 5.67 20.30
N MET A 364 -2.55 4.80 20.59
CA MET A 364 -1.49 4.42 19.67
C MET A 364 -1.58 2.93 19.37
N ILE A 365 -1.55 2.56 18.09
CA ILE A 365 -1.71 1.20 17.63
C ILE A 365 -0.48 0.81 16.83
N GLY A 366 0.23 -0.21 17.26
CA GLY A 366 1.38 -0.79 16.57
C GLY A 366 1.07 -2.17 16.03
N GLY A 367 1.62 -2.48 14.88
CA GLY A 367 1.51 -3.80 14.30
C GLY A 367 2.16 -3.83 12.94
N ARG A 368 2.98 -4.88 12.69
CA ARG A 368 3.50 -5.07 11.35
C ARG A 368 2.34 -5.20 10.36
N SER A 369 2.63 -5.04 9.05
CA SER A 369 1.63 -5.18 7.99
C SER A 369 0.96 -6.59 8.07
N GLY A 370 -0.48 -6.80 7.96
CA GLY A 370 -1.33 -8.00 8.18
C GLY A 370 -1.44 -8.53 9.62
N ALA A 371 -0.82 -7.82 10.57
CA ALA A 371 -1.08 -8.13 11.98
C ALA A 371 -2.55 -7.96 12.39
N GLY A 372 -3.42 -7.50 11.47
CA GLY A 372 -4.83 -7.23 11.74
C GLY A 372 -5.12 -5.80 12.19
N LYS A 373 -4.20 -4.83 11.96
CA LYS A 373 -4.35 -3.43 12.37
C LYS A 373 -5.63 -2.80 11.80
N THR A 374 -5.87 -2.96 10.50
CA THR A 374 -7.09 -2.48 9.84
C THR A 374 -8.34 -3.18 10.37
N ALA A 375 -8.31 -4.50 10.58
CA ALA A 375 -9.43 -5.23 11.17
C ALA A 375 -9.75 -4.73 12.59
N PHE A 376 -8.74 -4.48 13.40
CA PHE A 376 -8.92 -3.90 14.73
C PHE A 376 -9.55 -2.50 14.67
N LEU A 377 -9.06 -1.63 13.79
CA LEU A 377 -9.60 -0.28 13.59
C LEU A 377 -11.06 -0.31 13.11
N ILE A 378 -11.40 -1.17 12.16
CA ILE A 378 -12.77 -1.34 11.65
C ILE A 378 -13.72 -1.79 12.78
N ASN A 379 -13.31 -2.75 13.62
CA ASN A 379 -14.09 -3.17 14.79
C ASN A 379 -14.35 -1.99 15.74
N VAL A 380 -13.33 -1.19 16.04
CA VAL A 380 -13.45 0.01 16.87
C VAL A 380 -14.42 1.01 16.27
N LEU A 381 -14.31 1.29 14.97
CA LEU A 381 -15.13 2.27 14.28
C LEU A 381 -16.61 1.87 14.22
N TYR A 382 -16.90 0.60 13.89
CA TYR A 382 -18.30 0.11 13.93
C TYR A 382 -18.83 0.05 15.36
N GLY A 383 -18.01 -0.35 16.33
CA GLY A 383 -18.42 -0.35 17.74
C GLY A 383 -18.79 1.04 18.27
N LEU A 384 -18.02 2.07 17.89
CA LEU A 384 -18.35 3.46 18.21
C LEU A 384 -19.58 3.95 17.42
N ALA A 385 -19.61 3.72 16.11
CA ALA A 385 -20.68 4.21 15.24
C ALA A 385 -22.04 3.55 15.52
N THR A 386 -22.07 2.39 16.13
CA THR A 386 -23.32 1.73 16.55
C THR A 386 -23.84 2.32 17.87
N ARG A 387 -22.95 2.65 18.80
CA ARG A 387 -23.34 3.19 20.11
C ARG A 387 -23.74 4.65 20.08
N TYR A 388 -22.99 5.46 19.34
CA TYR A 388 -23.13 6.93 19.32
C TYR A 388 -23.69 7.39 17.99
N GLY A 389 -24.65 8.33 17.99
CA GLY A 389 -25.16 8.95 16.76
C GLY A 389 -24.19 9.99 16.16
N PRO A 390 -24.45 10.49 14.94
CA PRO A 390 -23.60 11.50 14.30
C PRO A 390 -23.55 12.85 15.03
N ASP A 391 -24.52 13.15 15.87
CA ASP A 391 -24.56 14.31 16.78
C ASP A 391 -23.71 14.11 18.05
N GLU A 392 -23.30 12.88 18.32
CA GLU A 392 -22.42 12.47 19.42
C GLU A 392 -20.99 12.21 18.98
N LEU A 393 -20.78 11.72 17.75
CA LEU A 393 -19.51 11.27 17.22
C LEU A 393 -19.29 11.74 15.79
N THR A 394 -18.14 12.34 15.54
CA THR A 394 -17.66 12.68 14.19
C THR A 394 -16.31 11.99 13.93
N LEU A 395 -16.17 11.38 12.78
CA LEU A 395 -14.97 10.64 12.38
C LEU A 395 -14.20 11.36 11.27
N TYR A 396 -12.87 11.43 11.43
CA TYR A 396 -11.91 11.80 10.41
C TYR A 396 -11.00 10.57 10.20
N LEU A 397 -10.97 10.05 9.00
CA LEU A 397 -10.30 8.77 8.68
C LEU A 397 -9.26 8.99 7.60
N LEU A 398 -7.99 8.80 7.93
CA LEU A 398 -6.86 8.97 7.02
C LEU A 398 -6.11 7.64 6.85
N ASP A 399 -5.96 7.20 5.60
CA ASP A 399 -5.14 6.07 5.20
C ASP A 399 -4.01 6.56 4.30
N PHE A 400 -2.75 6.39 4.75
CA PHE A 400 -1.55 6.71 3.99
C PHE A 400 -0.95 5.49 3.28
N LYS A 401 -1.61 4.34 3.38
CA LYS A 401 -1.30 3.15 2.62
C LYS A 401 -2.26 3.06 1.43
N GLU A 402 -2.19 2.07 0.61
CA GLU A 402 -2.92 1.85 -0.66
C GLU A 402 -4.46 2.09 -0.67
N GLY A 403 -4.99 2.88 0.26
CA GLY A 403 -6.35 3.42 0.19
C GLY A 403 -7.49 2.45 0.47
N ILE A 404 -7.22 1.27 1.03
CA ILE A 404 -8.21 0.20 1.18
C ILE A 404 -8.89 0.24 2.55
N SER A 405 -8.21 0.77 3.59
CA SER A 405 -8.63 0.61 4.99
C SER A 405 -10.00 1.24 5.30
N PHE A 406 -10.33 2.37 4.70
CA PHE A 406 -11.58 3.11 5.01
C PHE A 406 -12.49 3.30 3.80
N ALA A 407 -12.19 2.65 2.67
CA ALA A 407 -12.98 2.76 1.44
C ALA A 407 -14.44 2.29 1.61
N GLU A 408 -14.70 1.38 2.56
CA GLU A 408 -16.06 0.91 2.83
C GLU A 408 -16.97 1.94 3.48
N PHE A 409 -16.43 3.02 4.06
CA PHE A 409 -17.21 4.08 4.72
C PHE A 409 -17.65 5.20 3.79
N VAL A 410 -17.27 5.14 2.53
CA VAL A 410 -17.58 6.17 1.52
C VAL A 410 -18.53 5.63 0.44
N PRO A 411 -19.35 6.49 -0.18
CA PRO A 411 -20.21 6.07 -1.26
C PRO A 411 -19.39 5.70 -2.51
N THR A 412 -19.83 4.67 -3.21
CA THR A 412 -19.28 4.21 -4.49
C THR A 412 -20.35 4.19 -5.57
N GLU A 413 -19.97 3.93 -6.83
CA GLU A 413 -20.94 3.75 -7.92
C GLU A 413 -21.88 2.55 -7.69
N ARG A 414 -21.38 1.48 -7.05
CA ARG A 414 -22.12 0.25 -6.78
C ARG A 414 -22.97 0.32 -5.51
N ASP A 415 -22.48 1.04 -4.51
CA ASP A 415 -23.15 1.20 -3.21
C ASP A 415 -23.05 2.68 -2.79
N ARG A 416 -24.18 3.37 -2.80
CA ARG A 416 -24.27 4.80 -2.48
C ARG A 416 -24.41 5.07 -0.97
N THR A 417 -24.35 4.04 -0.15
CA THR A 417 -24.37 4.20 1.31
C THR A 417 -23.01 4.61 1.83
N TRP A 418 -22.99 5.26 2.98
CA TRP A 418 -21.77 5.66 3.69
C TRP A 418 -22.00 5.62 5.20
N LEU A 419 -20.91 5.68 5.98
CA LEU A 419 -21.01 5.78 7.42
C LEU A 419 -21.39 7.23 7.82
N PRO A 420 -22.56 7.48 8.43
CA PRO A 420 -23.06 8.84 8.71
C PRO A 420 -22.17 9.70 9.61
N HIS A 421 -21.32 9.06 10.42
CA HIS A 421 -20.36 9.71 11.31
C HIS A 421 -19.12 10.25 10.59
N ALA A 422 -18.82 9.74 9.37
CA ALA A 422 -17.64 10.13 8.63
C ALA A 422 -17.83 11.55 8.04
N ARG A 423 -16.96 12.47 8.47
CA ARG A 423 -16.90 13.84 7.93
C ARG A 423 -15.88 13.96 6.82
N ALA A 424 -14.70 13.38 7.02
CA ALA A 424 -13.61 13.40 6.06
C ALA A 424 -12.95 12.03 5.98
N VAL A 425 -12.76 11.53 4.78
CA VAL A 425 -12.10 10.25 4.53
C VAL A 425 -11.01 10.46 3.47
N GLY A 426 -9.78 10.21 3.84
CA GLY A 426 -8.66 10.19 2.93
C GLY A 426 -8.37 8.76 2.49
N VAL A 427 -8.63 8.47 1.23
CA VAL A 427 -8.33 7.20 0.58
C VAL A 427 -7.04 7.40 -0.22
N GLU A 428 -5.98 6.64 0.13
CA GLU A 428 -4.65 6.89 -0.44
C GLU A 428 -4.20 8.35 -0.23
N SER A 429 -4.21 8.77 1.03
CA SER A 429 -3.93 10.15 1.43
C SER A 429 -2.50 10.55 1.09
N ASP A 430 -2.34 11.77 0.58
CA ASP A 430 -1.03 12.38 0.53
C ASP A 430 -0.75 13.23 1.80
N ARG A 431 0.51 13.60 1.99
CA ARG A 431 0.95 14.35 3.17
C ARG A 431 0.28 15.71 3.30
N GLU A 432 -0.01 16.37 2.17
CA GLU A 432 -0.68 17.66 2.12
C GLU A 432 -2.13 17.55 2.64
N TYR A 433 -2.84 16.48 2.29
CA TYR A 433 -4.19 16.26 2.82
C TYR A 433 -4.16 15.93 4.31
N GLY A 434 -3.22 15.10 4.76
CA GLY A 434 -3.02 14.85 6.18
C GLY A 434 -2.76 16.14 6.97
N LEU A 435 -1.89 17.00 6.46
CA LEU A 435 -1.63 18.31 7.07
C LEU A 435 -2.89 19.20 7.06
N ALA A 436 -3.68 19.18 5.99
CA ALA A 436 -4.94 19.93 5.89
C ALA A 436 -5.96 19.47 6.94
N VAL A 437 -6.05 18.16 7.20
CA VAL A 437 -6.91 17.61 8.26
C VAL A 437 -6.43 18.07 9.65
N LEU A 438 -5.12 18.02 9.93
CA LEU A 438 -4.60 18.52 11.21
C LEU A 438 -4.89 20.02 11.41
N ARG A 439 -4.81 20.83 10.34
CA ARG A 439 -5.16 22.25 10.36
C ARG A 439 -6.67 22.47 10.60
N ASP A 440 -7.53 21.67 10.00
CA ASP A 440 -8.98 21.75 10.22
C ASP A 440 -9.35 21.40 11.65
N LEU A 441 -8.72 20.38 12.23
CA LEU A 441 -8.90 20.00 13.64
C LEU A 441 -8.37 21.08 14.61
N ASP A 442 -7.24 21.70 14.33
CA ASP A 442 -6.72 22.82 15.13
C ASP A 442 -7.64 24.06 15.05
N ALA A 443 -8.14 24.38 13.86
CA ALA A 443 -9.14 25.42 13.65
C ALA A 443 -10.46 25.10 14.38
N GLU A 444 -10.91 23.83 14.38
CA GLU A 444 -12.09 23.41 15.16
C GLU A 444 -11.86 23.58 16.66
N MET A 445 -10.68 23.20 17.16
CA MET A 445 -10.28 23.43 18.54
C MET A 445 -10.36 24.93 18.88
N GLY A 446 -9.92 25.80 17.97
CA GLY A 446 -10.06 27.25 18.06
C GLY A 446 -11.51 27.72 18.13
N ARG A 447 -12.40 27.19 17.25
CA ARG A 447 -13.84 27.48 17.26
C ARG A 447 -14.49 27.07 18.59
N ARG A 448 -14.18 25.88 19.11
CA ARG A 448 -14.66 25.40 20.40
C ARG A 448 -14.15 26.27 21.55
N SER A 449 -12.88 26.70 21.51
CA SER A 449 -12.33 27.64 22.51
C SER A 449 -13.11 28.97 22.56
N VAL A 450 -13.50 29.52 21.42
CA VAL A 450 -14.35 30.73 21.36
C VAL A 450 -15.75 30.45 21.92
N ALA A 451 -16.34 29.29 21.58
CA ALA A 451 -17.65 28.90 22.12
C ALA A 451 -17.62 28.76 23.66
N TYR A 452 -16.56 28.13 24.21
CA TYR A 452 -16.37 28.03 25.66
C TYR A 452 -16.35 29.40 26.35
N LYS A 453 -15.60 30.35 25.80
CA LYS A 453 -15.52 31.72 26.32
C LYS A 453 -16.88 32.44 26.27
N ARG A 454 -17.64 32.25 25.18
CA ARG A 454 -18.98 32.86 25.03
C ARG A 454 -20.00 32.27 26.02
N ALA A 455 -19.92 30.96 26.26
CA ALA A 455 -20.79 30.26 27.21
C ALA A 455 -20.36 30.42 28.68
N GLY A 456 -19.12 30.93 28.94
CA GLY A 456 -18.57 31.03 30.29
C GLY A 456 -18.22 29.70 30.94
N VAL A 457 -17.94 28.66 30.11
CA VAL A 457 -17.64 27.31 30.57
C VAL A 457 -16.18 26.94 30.26
N THR A 458 -15.67 25.89 30.90
CA THR A 458 -14.27 25.45 30.77
C THR A 458 -14.14 23.98 30.35
N ARG A 459 -15.22 23.21 30.39
CA ARG A 459 -15.22 21.76 30.08
C ARG A 459 -16.12 21.45 28.89
N PHE A 460 -15.79 20.39 28.19
CA PHE A 460 -16.56 19.87 27.07
C PHE A 460 -17.99 19.51 27.48
N THR A 461 -18.14 18.85 28.62
CA THR A 461 -19.44 18.46 29.19
C THR A 461 -20.37 19.66 29.36
N ASP A 462 -19.84 20.75 29.94
CA ASP A 462 -20.63 21.92 30.29
C ASP A 462 -21.14 22.66 29.01
N LEU A 463 -20.32 22.71 27.95
CA LEU A 463 -20.74 23.32 26.68
C LEU A 463 -21.78 22.43 25.99
N ARG A 464 -21.60 21.11 26.03
CA ARG A 464 -22.50 20.17 25.40
C ARG A 464 -23.91 20.21 25.98
N GLU A 465 -24.08 20.49 27.26
CA GLU A 465 -25.39 20.71 27.89
C GLU A 465 -26.18 21.85 27.24
N SER A 466 -25.49 22.83 26.68
CA SER A 466 -26.09 24.02 26.06
C SER A 466 -26.31 23.92 24.55
N GLN A 467 -25.58 23.04 23.88
CA GLN A 467 -25.65 22.86 22.41
C GLN A 467 -25.15 21.51 21.96
N PRO A 468 -25.68 20.93 20.86
CA PRO A 468 -25.15 19.72 20.27
C PRO A 468 -23.66 19.91 19.90
N LEU A 469 -22.79 19.02 20.39
CA LEU A 469 -21.35 19.08 20.16
C LEU A 469 -20.79 17.65 20.11
N PRO A 470 -20.53 17.08 18.94
CA PRO A 470 -19.98 15.75 18.85
C PRO A 470 -18.53 15.69 19.30
N ARG A 471 -18.12 14.60 19.90
CA ARG A 471 -16.70 14.27 20.03
C ARG A 471 -16.13 13.91 18.66
N ILE A 472 -14.89 14.26 18.44
CA ILE A 472 -14.18 13.97 17.19
C ILE A 472 -13.14 12.91 17.45
N VAL A 473 -13.16 11.85 16.67
CA VAL A 473 -12.09 10.84 16.63
C VAL A 473 -11.42 10.92 15.25
N CYS A 474 -10.15 11.27 15.26
CA CYS A 474 -9.30 11.28 14.06
C CYS A 474 -8.39 10.06 14.07
N VAL A 475 -8.59 9.18 13.11
CA VAL A 475 -7.76 7.98 12.89
C VAL A 475 -6.78 8.26 11.76
N ILE A 476 -5.49 8.09 12.03
CA ILE A 476 -4.42 8.24 11.06
C ILE A 476 -3.67 6.91 10.96
N ASP A 477 -3.99 6.13 9.94
CA ASP A 477 -3.27 4.88 9.64
C ASP A 477 -2.00 5.18 8.86
N GLU A 478 -0.89 4.53 9.25
CA GLU A 478 0.49 4.76 8.76
C GLU A 478 0.94 6.23 8.94
N PHE A 479 0.69 6.80 10.12
CA PHE A 479 0.96 8.22 10.40
C PHE A 479 2.42 8.64 10.18
N GLN A 480 3.38 7.70 10.22
CA GLN A 480 4.80 7.97 9.93
C GLN A 480 5.00 8.48 8.50
N VAL A 481 4.13 8.11 7.55
CA VAL A 481 4.19 8.62 6.17
C VAL A 481 3.89 10.11 6.12
N LEU A 482 2.94 10.60 6.91
CA LEU A 482 2.65 12.03 7.04
C LEU A 482 3.88 12.82 7.53
N LEU A 483 4.66 12.22 8.41
CA LEU A 483 5.81 12.86 9.07
C LEU A 483 7.15 12.56 8.38
N ALA A 484 7.15 11.83 7.27
CA ALA A 484 8.37 11.52 6.53
C ALA A 484 8.96 12.77 5.85
N GLY A 485 10.29 12.77 5.60
CA GLY A 485 10.95 13.71 4.68
C GLY A 485 11.62 14.93 5.30
N GLY A 486 11.55 15.22 6.61
CA GLY A 486 12.29 16.29 7.28
C GLY A 486 12.07 17.73 6.74
N ASP A 487 10.98 17.94 5.98
CA ASP A 487 10.63 19.20 5.31
C ASP A 487 9.68 20.06 6.17
N ARG A 488 9.26 21.20 5.62
CA ARG A 488 8.32 22.12 6.28
C ARG A 488 6.98 21.47 6.58
N THR A 489 6.49 20.60 5.69
CA THR A 489 5.23 19.86 5.84
C THR A 489 5.30 18.94 7.07
N ALA A 490 6.38 18.16 7.22
CA ALA A 490 6.61 17.31 8.38
C ALA A 490 6.72 18.13 9.67
N THR A 491 7.48 19.24 9.66
CA THR A 491 7.67 20.10 10.82
C THR A 491 6.36 20.72 11.30
N GLU A 492 5.52 21.19 10.38
CA GLU A 492 4.21 21.76 10.70
C GLU A 492 3.25 20.66 11.19
N ALA A 493 3.23 19.49 10.53
CA ALA A 493 2.41 18.36 10.95
C ALA A 493 2.74 17.90 12.38
N VAL A 494 4.03 17.82 12.75
CA VAL A 494 4.48 17.50 14.11
C VAL A 494 4.02 18.56 15.10
N THR A 495 4.09 19.84 14.73
CA THR A 495 3.66 20.94 15.61
C THR A 495 2.16 20.91 15.89
N LEU A 496 1.36 20.69 14.85
CA LEU A 496 -0.10 20.55 14.98
C LEU A 496 -0.49 19.29 15.75
N LEU A 497 0.19 18.18 15.46
CA LEU A 497 -0.03 16.92 16.17
C LEU A 497 0.25 17.07 17.67
N GLU A 498 1.35 17.74 18.04
CA GLU A 498 1.66 18.05 19.44
C GLU A 498 0.59 18.94 20.08
N SER A 499 0.13 20.00 19.38
CA SER A 499 -0.94 20.87 19.87
C SER A 499 -2.24 20.12 20.13
N LEU A 500 -2.65 19.27 19.16
CA LEU A 500 -3.86 18.46 19.28
C LEU A 500 -3.73 17.39 20.35
N ALA A 501 -2.61 16.70 20.45
CA ALA A 501 -2.37 15.70 21.49
C ALA A 501 -2.45 16.30 22.90
N ARG A 502 -1.88 17.48 23.11
CA ARG A 502 -1.85 18.13 24.44
C ARG A 502 -3.16 18.80 24.84
N LYS A 503 -3.91 19.36 23.89
CA LYS A 503 -5.07 20.22 24.16
C LYS A 503 -6.38 19.58 23.72
N GLY A 504 -6.37 18.72 22.71
CA GLY A 504 -7.56 18.17 22.04
C GLY A 504 -8.57 17.55 23.01
N ARG A 505 -8.09 16.81 24.02
CA ARG A 505 -8.98 16.21 25.05
C ARG A 505 -9.96 17.19 25.68
N SER A 506 -9.50 18.37 26.03
CA SER A 506 -10.35 19.39 26.66
C SER A 506 -11.43 19.94 25.74
N TYR A 507 -11.29 19.72 24.45
CA TYR A 507 -12.25 20.15 23.42
C TYR A 507 -13.00 18.95 22.78
N GLY A 508 -12.85 17.73 23.34
CA GLY A 508 -13.51 16.54 22.82
C GLY A 508 -12.92 16.06 21.46
N ILE A 509 -11.61 16.32 21.22
CA ILE A 509 -10.90 15.87 20.01
C ILE A 509 -9.90 14.80 20.42
N HIS A 510 -10.00 13.62 19.81
CA HIS A 510 -9.25 12.42 20.11
C HIS A 510 -8.49 11.94 18.88
N LEU A 511 -7.27 11.45 19.10
CA LEU A 511 -6.39 10.95 18.03
C LEU A 511 -6.17 9.45 18.20
N VAL A 512 -6.21 8.73 17.11
CA VAL A 512 -5.76 7.34 16.99
C VAL A 512 -4.64 7.29 15.96
N LEU A 513 -3.41 7.04 16.40
CA LEU A 513 -2.25 6.92 15.53
C LEU A 513 -1.93 5.44 15.34
N ALA A 514 -1.99 4.97 14.11
CA ALA A 514 -1.63 3.60 13.78
C ALA A 514 -0.39 3.57 12.89
N SER A 515 0.51 2.60 13.13
CA SER A 515 1.78 2.49 12.42
C SER A 515 2.31 1.06 12.43
N GLN A 516 3.14 0.73 11.45
CA GLN A 516 3.93 -0.51 11.46
C GLN A 516 5.16 -0.39 12.37
N THR A 517 5.74 0.80 12.44
CA THR A 517 6.85 1.13 13.34
C THR A 517 6.77 2.59 13.76
N VAL A 518 7.08 2.85 15.01
CA VAL A 518 7.22 4.22 15.55
C VAL A 518 8.70 4.63 15.68
N LEU A 519 9.60 3.73 15.30
CA LEU A 519 11.03 3.97 15.28
C LEU A 519 11.45 4.58 13.94
N GLY A 520 12.48 5.42 13.95
CA GLY A 520 13.09 5.97 12.73
C GLY A 520 12.36 7.16 12.09
N VAL A 521 11.35 7.73 12.72
CA VAL A 521 10.68 8.95 12.24
C VAL A 521 11.46 10.18 12.72
N GLU A 522 12.35 10.69 11.86
CA GLU A 522 13.29 11.77 12.21
C GLU A 522 12.60 13.03 12.74
N ALA A 523 11.50 13.44 12.12
CA ALA A 523 10.74 14.63 12.52
C ALA A 523 10.18 14.55 13.95
N LEU A 524 10.07 13.36 14.53
CA LEU A 524 9.58 13.16 15.90
C LEU A 524 10.69 13.20 16.96
N TYR A 525 11.97 13.08 16.61
CA TYR A 525 13.03 12.89 17.60
C TYR A 525 13.02 13.93 18.73
N ALA A 526 12.83 15.19 18.39
CA ALA A 526 12.83 16.28 19.39
C ALA A 526 11.53 16.37 20.21
N LYS A 527 10.42 15.76 19.77
CA LYS A 527 9.09 15.92 20.35
C LYS A 527 8.40 14.60 20.69
N ARG A 528 9.10 13.48 20.56
CA ARG A 528 8.58 12.14 20.75
C ARG A 528 7.90 11.97 22.10
N ASP A 529 8.60 12.33 23.18
CA ASP A 529 8.09 12.16 24.54
C ASP A 529 6.92 13.11 24.84
N SER A 530 6.96 14.34 24.28
CA SER A 530 5.89 15.33 24.41
C SER A 530 4.59 14.87 23.74
N ILE A 531 4.70 14.21 22.59
CA ILE A 531 3.55 13.70 21.83
C ILE A 531 3.12 12.36 22.41
N PHE A 532 4.00 11.36 22.45
CA PHE A 532 3.63 9.99 22.81
C PHE A 532 3.26 9.81 24.27
N GLY A 533 3.74 10.71 25.15
CA GLY A 533 3.26 10.81 26.54
C GLY A 533 1.78 11.18 26.67
N GLN A 534 1.14 11.70 25.60
CA GLN A 534 -0.30 11.98 25.58
C GLN A 534 -1.16 10.80 25.08
N PHE A 535 -0.51 9.66 24.77
CA PHE A 535 -1.17 8.45 24.29
C PHE A 535 -1.08 7.33 25.35
N PRO A 536 -1.89 7.38 26.40
CA PRO A 536 -1.87 6.36 27.46
C PRO A 536 -2.37 4.99 27.01
N VAL A 537 -3.25 4.94 26.02
CA VAL A 537 -3.69 3.68 25.43
C VAL A 537 -2.73 3.25 24.34
N ARG A 538 -2.13 2.09 24.50
CA ARG A 538 -1.23 1.44 23.55
C ARG A 538 -1.80 0.07 23.18
N VAL A 539 -1.97 -0.16 21.89
CA VAL A 539 -2.42 -1.45 21.37
C VAL A 539 -1.32 -2.02 20.51
N ALA A 540 -0.73 -3.11 20.95
CA ALA A 540 0.33 -3.81 20.23
C ALA A 540 -0.23 -5.09 19.62
N LEU A 541 -0.29 -5.12 18.28
CA LEU A 541 -0.59 -6.32 17.50
C LEU A 541 0.70 -7.10 17.21
N PRO A 542 0.64 -8.28 16.57
CA PRO A 542 1.82 -9.03 16.21
C PRO A 542 2.90 -8.19 15.52
N GLY A 543 4.11 -8.16 16.08
CA GLY A 543 5.23 -7.36 15.59
C GLY A 543 5.16 -5.86 15.84
N GLY A 544 4.18 -5.37 16.60
CA GLY A 544 4.01 -3.95 16.96
C GLY A 544 4.42 -3.63 18.39
N GLY A 545 5.31 -4.40 18.98
CA GLY A 545 5.78 -4.17 20.37
C GLY A 545 6.52 -2.83 20.56
N ASP A 546 6.94 -2.16 19.53
CA ASP A 546 7.63 -0.87 19.56
C ASP A 546 6.74 0.31 20.02
N VAL A 547 5.41 0.12 20.08
CA VAL A 547 4.50 1.08 20.72
C VAL A 547 4.47 0.93 22.23
N LEU A 548 4.95 -0.19 22.77
CA LEU A 548 5.11 -0.42 24.20
C LEU A 548 6.47 0.14 24.68
N GLU A 549 6.67 0.17 25.98
CA GLU A 549 7.97 0.52 26.53
C GLU A 549 9.01 -0.57 26.16
N PRO A 550 10.31 -0.19 25.99
CA PRO A 550 11.35 -1.13 25.52
C PRO A 550 11.53 -2.37 26.42
N THR A 551 11.12 -2.31 27.66
CA THR A 551 11.19 -3.42 28.62
C THR A 551 9.92 -4.27 28.66
N ASN A 552 8.93 -3.95 27.84
CA ASN A 552 7.65 -4.65 27.79
C ASN A 552 7.61 -5.61 26.59
N ASP A 553 7.78 -6.89 26.87
CA ASP A 553 7.78 -7.97 25.87
C ASP A 553 6.40 -8.66 25.71
N ALA A 554 5.34 -8.09 26.27
CA ALA A 554 4.01 -8.73 26.29
C ALA A 554 3.47 -9.05 24.88
N ALA A 555 3.82 -8.25 23.86
CA ALA A 555 3.42 -8.46 22.47
C ALA A 555 4.25 -9.52 21.72
N ALA A 556 5.29 -10.08 22.35
CA ALA A 556 6.13 -11.07 21.68
C ALA A 556 5.38 -12.40 21.48
N GLY A 557 5.33 -12.86 20.23
CA GLY A 557 4.70 -14.14 19.86
C GLY A 557 3.17 -14.16 19.90
N LEU A 558 2.51 -12.99 19.79
CA LEU A 558 1.06 -12.91 19.64
C LEU A 558 0.61 -13.58 18.33
N PRO A 559 -0.47 -14.38 18.37
CA PRO A 559 -1.11 -14.89 17.17
C PRO A 559 -1.89 -13.78 16.42
N LEU A 560 -2.21 -14.01 15.15
CA LEU A 560 -3.14 -13.13 14.40
C LEU A 560 -4.51 -13.11 15.09
N GLY A 561 -5.19 -11.97 15.05
CA GLY A 561 -6.46 -11.78 15.74
C GLY A 561 -6.32 -11.57 17.26
N ALA A 562 -5.09 -11.39 17.74
CA ALA A 562 -4.83 -11.01 19.13
C ALA A 562 -4.03 -9.72 19.23
N ALA A 563 -4.23 -8.96 20.30
CA ALA A 563 -3.51 -7.75 20.61
C ALA A 563 -3.23 -7.62 22.11
N VAL A 564 -2.13 -6.99 22.48
CA VAL A 564 -1.94 -6.48 23.83
C VAL A 564 -2.58 -5.10 23.91
N VAL A 565 -3.51 -4.91 24.82
CA VAL A 565 -4.11 -3.62 25.17
C VAL A 565 -3.51 -3.15 26.47
N ASN A 566 -2.84 -2.00 26.45
CA ASN A 566 -2.20 -1.38 27.60
C ASN A 566 -2.76 0.02 27.80
N THR A 567 -3.17 0.38 29.02
CA THR A 567 -3.76 1.68 29.37
C THR A 567 -2.84 2.58 30.22
N ALA A 568 -1.58 2.17 30.38
CA ALA A 568 -0.58 2.88 31.15
C ALA A 568 0.65 3.32 30.35
N GLY A 569 0.44 3.75 29.10
CA GLY A 569 1.50 4.28 28.26
C GLY A 569 2.54 3.24 27.81
N GLY A 570 2.17 1.98 27.76
CA GLY A 570 3.05 0.87 27.36
C GLY A 570 3.89 0.27 28.48
N LEU A 571 3.74 0.76 29.71
CA LEU A 571 4.43 0.19 30.88
C LEU A 571 3.97 -1.25 31.13
N GLY A 572 4.90 -2.18 31.26
CA GLY A 572 4.57 -3.60 31.45
C GLY A 572 5.76 -4.40 31.96
N GLY A 573 5.64 -5.70 31.85
CA GLY A 573 6.64 -6.67 32.32
C GLY A 573 7.17 -7.55 31.20
N PRO A 574 8.01 -8.53 31.56
CA PRO A 574 8.52 -9.51 30.62
C PRO A 574 7.40 -10.34 30.00
N ARG A 575 7.70 -11.04 28.90
CA ARG A 575 6.78 -11.89 28.15
C ARG A 575 5.93 -12.77 29.06
N GLY A 576 4.60 -12.72 28.89
CA GLY A 576 3.64 -13.51 29.66
C GLY A 576 3.27 -12.93 31.03
N ALA A 577 3.86 -11.80 31.46
CA ALA A 577 3.50 -11.11 32.69
C ALA A 577 2.59 -9.92 32.38
N THR A 578 1.27 -10.12 32.40
CA THR A 578 0.32 -8.99 32.32
C THR A 578 0.16 -8.35 33.70
N ARG A 579 0.10 -7.01 33.72
CA ARG A 579 -0.25 -6.24 34.92
C ARG A 579 -1.70 -5.77 34.82
N GLY A 580 -2.28 -5.26 35.91
CA GLY A 580 -3.70 -4.89 35.96
C GLY A 580 -4.18 -3.88 34.90
N HIS A 581 -3.26 -3.13 34.28
CA HIS A 581 -3.49 -2.17 33.18
C HIS A 581 -3.21 -2.74 31.78
N GLU A 582 -2.86 -4.03 31.68
CA GLU A 582 -2.47 -4.70 30.45
C GLU A 582 -3.25 -6.00 30.26
N ARG A 583 -3.78 -6.24 29.08
CA ARG A 583 -4.55 -7.44 28.76
C ARG A 583 -4.22 -7.94 27.36
N VAL A 584 -4.25 -9.24 27.17
CA VAL A 584 -4.24 -9.85 25.83
C VAL A 584 -5.69 -10.04 25.40
N VAL A 585 -6.07 -9.42 24.32
CA VAL A 585 -7.43 -9.50 23.77
C VAL A 585 -7.44 -10.22 22.44
N ARG A 586 -8.47 -11.01 22.18
CA ARG A 586 -8.80 -11.55 20.86
C ARG A 586 -9.87 -10.68 20.23
N PHE A 587 -9.73 -10.40 18.94
CA PHE A 587 -10.69 -9.60 18.16
C PHE A 587 -11.00 -10.30 16.83
N PRO A 588 -12.24 -10.13 16.30
CA PRO A 588 -12.65 -10.79 15.07
C PRO A 588 -12.09 -10.09 13.82
N ASP A 589 -12.05 -10.81 12.71
CA ASP A 589 -11.98 -10.19 11.39
C ASP A 589 -13.39 -9.69 11.02
N PRO A 590 -13.63 -8.37 10.92
CA PRO A 590 -14.94 -7.82 10.60
C PRO A 590 -15.43 -8.22 9.21
N HIS A 591 -14.51 -8.58 8.30
CA HIS A 591 -14.82 -8.99 6.93
C HIS A 591 -15.06 -10.50 6.77
N ALA A 592 -14.97 -11.27 7.85
CA ALA A 592 -15.31 -12.72 7.85
C ALA A 592 -16.76 -12.95 7.41
N ASP A 593 -17.70 -12.06 7.81
CA ASP A 593 -19.07 -12.02 7.29
C ASP A 593 -19.36 -10.67 6.63
N ARG A 594 -19.01 -10.58 5.35
CA ARG A 594 -19.27 -9.37 4.54
C ARG A 594 -20.75 -9.02 4.45
N SER A 595 -21.65 -10.01 4.47
CA SER A 595 -23.08 -9.76 4.38
C SER A 595 -23.61 -9.07 5.62
N ALA A 596 -23.21 -9.53 6.82
CA ALA A 596 -23.55 -8.88 8.08
C ALA A 596 -22.98 -7.47 8.16
N LEU A 597 -21.72 -7.27 7.72
CA LEU A 597 -21.07 -5.97 7.72
C LEU A 597 -21.79 -4.95 6.81
N VAL A 598 -22.17 -5.36 5.59
CA VAL A 598 -22.94 -4.52 4.67
C VAL A 598 -24.31 -4.17 5.24
N LYS A 599 -25.01 -5.15 5.83
CA LYS A 599 -26.31 -4.92 6.48
C LYS A 599 -26.20 -3.91 7.63
N LEU A 600 -25.16 -4.04 8.46
CA LEU A 600 -24.91 -3.10 9.56
C LEU A 600 -24.70 -1.67 9.02
N ARG A 601 -23.83 -1.52 8.02
CA ARG A 601 -23.58 -0.21 7.41
C ARG A 601 -24.86 0.41 6.82
N HIS A 602 -25.67 -0.37 6.10
CA HIS A 602 -26.95 0.09 5.55
C HIS A 602 -27.91 0.51 6.67
N ALA A 603 -28.02 -0.25 7.76
CA ALA A 603 -28.86 0.08 8.89
C ALA A 603 -28.45 1.42 9.55
N LEU A 604 -27.14 1.64 9.72
CA LEU A 604 -26.62 2.91 10.23
C LEU A 604 -26.91 4.07 9.24
N TRP A 605 -26.77 3.83 7.93
CA TRP A 605 -27.06 4.82 6.91
C TRP A 605 -28.53 5.19 6.84
N GLU A 606 -29.44 4.24 6.98
CA GLU A 606 -30.88 4.46 7.00
C GLU A 606 -31.34 5.33 8.18
N ARG A 607 -30.67 5.24 9.32
CA ARG A 607 -30.95 6.04 10.52
C ARG A 607 -30.51 7.50 10.43
N ARG A 608 -29.70 7.87 9.43
CA ARG A 608 -29.18 9.23 9.29
C ARG A 608 -30.28 10.26 9.08
N ALA A 609 -30.01 11.51 9.41
CA ALA A 609 -30.89 12.64 9.06
C ALA A 609 -31.07 12.71 7.53
N THR A 610 -32.25 13.07 7.06
CA THR A 610 -32.61 13.09 5.63
C THR A 610 -31.73 14.04 4.82
N ASP A 611 -31.26 15.12 5.45
CA ASP A 611 -30.37 16.14 4.88
C ASP A 611 -28.89 15.89 5.14
N ALA A 612 -28.53 14.75 5.74
CA ALA A 612 -27.13 14.41 6.02
C ALA A 612 -26.33 14.30 4.72
N ALA A 613 -25.27 15.09 4.63
CA ALA A 613 -24.37 15.08 3.49
C ALA A 613 -23.39 13.88 3.57
N PRO A 614 -22.98 13.29 2.43
CA PRO A 614 -21.94 12.29 2.41
C PRO A 614 -20.60 12.87 2.89
N PRO A 615 -19.68 12.01 3.36
CA PRO A 615 -18.34 12.44 3.76
C PRO A 615 -17.59 13.13 2.61
N LYS A 616 -16.70 14.04 2.96
CA LYS A 616 -15.73 14.58 2.02
C LYS A 616 -14.65 13.52 1.78
N VAL A 617 -14.56 13.03 0.56
CA VAL A 617 -13.61 11.95 0.19
C VAL A 617 -12.46 12.54 -0.60
N PHE A 618 -11.26 12.44 -0.06
CA PHE A 618 -10.03 12.74 -0.77
C PHE A 618 -9.41 11.42 -1.24
N ALA A 619 -9.32 11.24 -2.56
CA ALA A 619 -8.60 10.13 -3.20
C ALA A 619 -7.39 10.70 -3.92
N GLY A 620 -6.19 10.43 -3.41
CA GLY A 620 -4.95 11.05 -3.89
C GLY A 620 -4.63 10.76 -5.36
N TYR A 621 -5.07 9.63 -5.88
CA TYR A 621 -4.90 9.22 -7.28
C TYR A 621 -6.00 9.73 -8.21
N ALA A 622 -7.18 10.10 -7.70
CA ALA A 622 -8.34 10.40 -8.54
C ALA A 622 -8.20 11.75 -9.25
N HIS A 623 -8.43 11.73 -10.56
CA HIS A 623 -8.58 12.95 -11.33
C HIS A 623 -9.84 13.69 -10.91
N GLN A 624 -9.77 15.01 -10.88
CA GLN A 624 -10.92 15.86 -10.63
C GLN A 624 -11.45 16.42 -11.95
N HIS A 625 -12.76 16.38 -12.13
CA HIS A 625 -13.40 16.88 -13.34
C HIS A 625 -14.24 18.13 -13.03
N LEU A 626 -14.18 19.11 -13.92
CA LEU A 626 -14.89 20.37 -13.75
C LEU A 626 -16.42 20.18 -13.61
N ASN A 627 -16.99 19.24 -14.36
CA ASN A 627 -18.44 18.97 -14.33
C ASN A 627 -18.93 18.45 -12.97
N ASP A 628 -18.04 17.90 -12.16
CA ASP A 628 -18.34 17.40 -10.81
C ASP A 628 -18.17 18.47 -9.74
N ASP A 629 -17.66 19.64 -10.11
CA ASP A 629 -17.39 20.70 -9.18
C ASP A 629 -18.68 21.46 -8.77
N PRO A 630 -18.94 21.63 -7.47
CA PRO A 630 -20.15 22.29 -6.99
C PRO A 630 -20.18 23.78 -7.32
N THR A 631 -19.03 24.46 -7.38
CA THR A 631 -18.94 25.88 -7.74
C THR A 631 -19.28 26.06 -9.21
N PHE A 632 -18.78 25.20 -10.08
CA PHE A 632 -19.12 25.20 -11.50
C PHE A 632 -20.61 24.97 -11.72
N ARG A 633 -21.19 23.96 -11.07
CA ARG A 633 -22.64 23.70 -11.15
C ARG A 633 -23.48 24.88 -10.63
N SER A 634 -23.03 25.51 -9.56
CA SER A 634 -23.68 26.70 -9.00
C SER A 634 -23.60 27.89 -9.96
N ALA A 635 -22.45 28.07 -10.61
CA ALA A 635 -22.27 29.11 -11.62
C ALA A 635 -23.18 28.89 -12.85
N LEU A 636 -23.24 27.65 -13.37
CA LEU A 636 -24.17 27.28 -14.45
C LEU A 636 -25.64 27.53 -14.11
N ALA A 637 -26.01 27.41 -12.83
CA ALA A 637 -27.36 27.70 -12.32
C ALA A 637 -27.60 29.20 -12.05
N GLY A 638 -26.66 30.08 -12.41
CA GLY A 638 -26.77 31.53 -12.26
C GLY A 638 -26.65 32.05 -10.83
N ARG A 639 -26.11 31.27 -9.91
CA ARG A 639 -25.94 31.64 -8.48
C ARG A 639 -24.59 32.29 -8.15
N ALA A 640 -23.68 32.35 -9.11
CA ALA A 640 -22.37 32.94 -8.91
C ALA A 640 -22.37 34.43 -9.28
N THR A 641 -21.66 35.25 -8.51
CA THR A 641 -21.71 36.73 -8.62
C THR A 641 -20.42 37.34 -9.16
N ARG A 642 -19.33 36.60 -9.23
CA ARG A 642 -18.01 37.11 -9.69
C ARG A 642 -17.34 36.12 -10.64
N PRO A 643 -16.89 36.57 -11.81
CA PRO A 643 -16.17 35.72 -12.75
C PRO A 643 -14.86 35.17 -12.12
N ALA A 644 -14.64 33.88 -12.23
CA ALA A 644 -13.44 33.23 -11.74
C ALA A 644 -13.03 32.07 -12.67
N ALA A 645 -11.73 31.95 -12.87
CA ALA A 645 -11.12 30.80 -13.52
C ALA A 645 -11.04 29.64 -12.50
N LEU A 646 -11.71 28.53 -12.78
CA LEU A 646 -11.73 27.34 -11.93
C LEU A 646 -10.62 26.39 -12.43
N VAL A 647 -9.57 26.19 -11.64
CA VAL A 647 -8.35 25.48 -12.07
C VAL A 647 -8.18 24.12 -11.44
N GLY A 648 -8.97 23.76 -10.41
CA GLY A 648 -8.87 22.50 -9.69
C GLY A 648 -9.57 22.54 -8.35
N ARG A 649 -9.17 21.66 -7.44
CA ARG A 649 -9.61 21.65 -6.05
C ARG A 649 -8.45 21.82 -5.09
N HIS A 650 -8.67 22.60 -4.04
CA HIS A 650 -7.71 22.68 -2.95
C HIS A 650 -7.62 21.34 -2.20
N ILE A 651 -6.43 21.03 -1.71
CA ILE A 651 -6.22 19.90 -0.83
C ILE A 651 -6.55 20.38 0.59
N ASP A 652 -7.84 20.47 0.88
CA ASP A 652 -8.41 20.83 2.18
C ASP A 652 -9.58 19.88 2.52
N VAL A 653 -10.04 19.89 3.76
CA VAL A 653 -11.13 19.01 4.19
C VAL A 653 -12.43 19.23 3.39
N PRO A 654 -12.88 20.47 3.13
CA PRO A 654 -14.08 20.68 2.32
C PRO A 654 -13.88 20.36 0.83
N LEU A 655 -12.67 20.12 0.35
CA LEU A 655 -12.32 19.98 -1.08
C LEU A 655 -12.81 21.17 -1.88
N SER A 656 -12.48 22.36 -1.38
CA SER A 656 -12.95 23.62 -1.96
C SER A 656 -12.40 23.84 -3.36
N THR A 657 -13.18 24.51 -4.22
CA THR A 657 -12.77 24.81 -5.57
C THR A 657 -11.59 25.79 -5.58
N ALA A 658 -10.54 25.44 -6.27
CA ALA A 658 -9.40 26.33 -6.53
C ALA A 658 -9.79 27.29 -7.67
N ALA A 659 -10.13 28.52 -7.29
CA ALA A 659 -10.65 29.54 -8.18
C ALA A 659 -9.73 30.77 -8.15
N PHE A 660 -9.46 31.33 -9.32
CA PHE A 660 -8.75 32.58 -9.47
C PHE A 660 -9.71 33.66 -10.00
N PRO A 661 -10.01 34.73 -9.23
CA PRO A 661 -10.96 35.74 -9.64
C PRO A 661 -10.41 36.59 -10.79
N LEU A 662 -11.26 36.93 -11.74
CA LEU A 662 -10.99 37.78 -12.90
C LEU A 662 -11.83 39.04 -12.79
N ASP A 663 -11.46 39.92 -11.87
CA ASP A 663 -12.03 41.23 -11.65
C ASP A 663 -11.16 42.31 -12.29
N THR A 664 -11.52 43.60 -12.10
CA THR A 664 -10.85 44.74 -12.70
C THR A 664 -9.55 45.15 -11.99
N ALA A 665 -9.10 44.39 -11.00
CA ALA A 665 -7.83 44.68 -10.31
C ALA A 665 -6.65 44.44 -11.24
N PRO A 666 -5.52 45.16 -11.10
CA PRO A 666 -4.34 45.02 -11.94
C PRO A 666 -3.82 43.57 -11.91
N GLY A 667 -3.31 43.07 -13.03
CA GLY A 667 -2.70 41.75 -13.13
C GLY A 667 -3.67 40.55 -13.09
N ARG A 668 -4.97 40.75 -13.13
CA ARG A 668 -5.97 39.65 -13.16
C ARG A 668 -5.94 38.89 -14.49
N HIS A 669 -4.80 38.26 -14.75
CA HIS A 669 -4.53 37.31 -15.84
C HIS A 669 -4.13 35.97 -15.25
N LEU A 670 -4.35 34.88 -15.98
CA LEU A 670 -3.98 33.53 -15.56
C LEU A 670 -2.95 32.95 -16.53
N ALA A 671 -1.81 32.51 -16.00
CA ALA A 671 -0.85 31.70 -16.75
C ALA A 671 -0.77 30.29 -16.16
N VAL A 672 -1.02 29.29 -16.98
CA VAL A 672 -0.80 27.88 -16.70
C VAL A 672 0.54 27.49 -17.30
N ILE A 673 1.48 27.03 -16.48
CA ILE A 673 2.86 26.77 -16.88
C ILE A 673 3.20 25.31 -16.62
N GLY A 674 3.57 24.59 -17.69
CA GLY A 674 3.96 23.19 -17.60
C GLY A 674 4.07 22.51 -18.96
N PRO A 675 4.99 21.52 -19.11
CA PRO A 675 5.34 20.93 -20.39
C PRO A 675 4.31 19.98 -20.96
N SER A 676 3.39 19.48 -20.14
CA SER A 676 2.43 18.46 -20.55
C SER A 676 1.07 19.06 -20.97
N VAL A 677 0.36 18.32 -21.79
CA VAL A 677 -1.00 18.62 -22.26
C VAL A 677 -2.00 18.77 -21.11
N ALA A 678 -1.67 18.29 -19.91
CA ALA A 678 -2.46 18.54 -18.70
C ALA A 678 -2.62 20.05 -18.43
N GLY A 679 -1.63 20.89 -18.77
CA GLY A 679 -1.75 22.35 -18.68
C GLY A 679 -2.82 22.92 -19.61
N ALA A 680 -2.96 22.37 -20.81
CA ALA A 680 -4.05 22.73 -21.72
C ALA A 680 -5.41 22.33 -21.15
N GLY A 681 -5.51 21.17 -20.48
CA GLY A 681 -6.73 20.74 -19.78
C GLY A 681 -7.14 21.67 -18.65
N VAL A 682 -6.18 22.16 -17.87
CA VAL A 682 -6.44 23.18 -16.83
C VAL A 682 -6.90 24.49 -17.43
N LEU A 683 -6.32 24.92 -18.54
CA LEU A 683 -6.73 26.14 -19.24
C LEU A 683 -8.17 26.00 -19.79
N ASP A 684 -8.51 24.85 -20.37
CA ASP A 684 -9.85 24.52 -20.82
C ASP A 684 -10.86 24.62 -19.66
N ALA A 685 -10.57 24.00 -18.52
CA ALA A 685 -11.41 24.06 -17.34
C ALA A 685 -11.57 25.51 -16.80
N ALA A 686 -10.47 26.27 -16.79
CA ALA A 686 -10.48 27.67 -16.37
C ALA A 686 -11.40 28.52 -17.25
N ALA A 687 -11.32 28.39 -18.59
CA ALA A 687 -12.15 29.12 -19.53
C ALA A 687 -13.64 28.76 -19.44
N ARG A 688 -13.96 27.46 -19.29
CA ARG A 688 -15.34 26.98 -19.05
C ARG A 688 -15.89 27.50 -17.70
N GLY A 689 -15.04 27.49 -16.67
CA GLY A 689 -15.37 28.06 -15.37
C GLY A 689 -15.76 29.53 -15.48
N VAL A 690 -14.96 30.33 -16.16
CA VAL A 690 -15.29 31.75 -16.41
C VAL A 690 -16.59 31.90 -17.16
N ALA A 691 -16.77 31.14 -18.25
CA ALA A 691 -17.99 31.24 -19.07
C ALA A 691 -19.28 30.90 -18.29
N ALA A 692 -19.18 29.95 -17.35
CA ALA A 692 -20.32 29.58 -16.49
C ALA A 692 -20.75 30.69 -15.54
N HIS A 693 -19.83 31.60 -15.17
CA HIS A 693 -20.15 32.75 -14.30
C HIS A 693 -20.88 33.88 -15.03
N HIS A 694 -20.97 33.82 -16.34
CA HIS A 694 -21.66 34.83 -17.14
C HIS A 694 -23.04 34.34 -17.60
N ALA A 695 -23.99 35.28 -17.67
CA ALA A 695 -25.26 34.99 -18.30
C ALA A 695 -25.05 34.66 -19.81
N PRO A 696 -25.96 33.91 -20.43
CA PRO A 696 -25.80 33.55 -21.85
C PRO A 696 -25.63 34.80 -22.75
N ARG A 697 -24.65 34.75 -23.64
CA ARG A 697 -24.33 35.80 -24.63
C ARG A 697 -23.92 37.16 -24.04
N THR A 698 -23.38 37.17 -22.79
CA THR A 698 -22.93 38.41 -22.16
C THR A 698 -21.43 38.57 -22.11
N ALA A 699 -20.67 37.51 -22.42
CA ALA A 699 -19.20 37.52 -22.44
C ALA A 699 -18.66 37.14 -23.84
N ARG A 700 -17.55 37.74 -24.20
CA ARG A 700 -16.81 37.43 -25.41
C ARG A 700 -15.57 36.61 -25.08
N PHE A 701 -15.36 35.55 -25.85
CA PHE A 701 -14.16 34.68 -25.75
C PHE A 701 -13.42 34.70 -27.11
N VAL A 702 -12.12 34.86 -27.07
CA VAL A 702 -11.25 34.64 -28.20
C VAL A 702 -10.39 33.41 -27.91
N VAL A 703 -10.48 32.39 -28.73
CA VAL A 703 -9.76 31.12 -28.52
C VAL A 703 -8.72 30.94 -29.64
N ALA A 704 -7.47 30.75 -29.24
CA ALA A 704 -6.37 30.49 -30.14
C ALA A 704 -5.54 29.28 -29.72
N SER A 705 -5.12 28.44 -30.65
CA SER A 705 -4.11 27.42 -30.43
C SER A 705 -2.89 27.72 -31.30
N LEU A 706 -1.70 27.71 -30.69
CA LEU A 706 -0.43 27.98 -31.34
C LEU A 706 0.43 26.73 -31.46
N VAL A 707 -0.09 25.58 -30.97
CA VAL A 707 0.62 24.30 -30.92
C VAL A 707 -0.34 23.16 -31.24
N ALA A 708 0.12 22.17 -31.97
CA ALA A 708 -0.71 21.06 -32.43
C ALA A 708 -1.35 20.25 -31.26
N GLU A 709 -0.64 20.14 -30.14
CA GLU A 709 -1.14 19.44 -28.95
C GLU A 709 -2.35 20.15 -28.31
N GLY A 710 -2.52 21.44 -28.58
CA GLY A 710 -3.65 22.25 -28.10
C GLY A 710 -4.83 22.30 -29.05
N ASP A 711 -4.66 21.98 -30.33
CA ASP A 711 -5.66 22.24 -31.40
C ASP A 711 -7.01 21.57 -31.12
N ALA A 712 -7.00 20.29 -30.78
CA ALA A 712 -8.23 19.55 -30.48
C ALA A 712 -8.95 20.10 -29.24
N ILE A 713 -8.18 20.45 -28.20
CA ILE A 713 -8.71 21.00 -26.95
C ILE A 713 -9.32 22.39 -27.20
N ALA A 714 -8.63 23.23 -27.96
CA ALA A 714 -9.12 24.58 -28.29
C ALA A 714 -10.38 24.52 -29.16
N ALA A 715 -10.45 23.61 -30.13
CA ALA A 715 -11.61 23.43 -30.99
C ALA A 715 -12.84 22.93 -30.19
N ASP A 716 -12.66 21.98 -29.28
CA ASP A 716 -13.74 21.51 -28.40
C ASP A 716 -14.20 22.62 -27.45
N LEU A 717 -13.27 23.35 -26.84
CA LEU A 717 -13.58 24.49 -25.99
C LEU A 717 -14.38 25.54 -26.75
N ALA A 718 -13.94 25.95 -27.95
CA ALA A 718 -14.61 26.96 -28.75
C ALA A 718 -16.04 26.53 -29.11
N ARG A 719 -16.25 25.26 -29.45
CA ARG A 719 -17.58 24.70 -29.77
C ARG A 719 -18.51 24.79 -28.55
N ASP A 720 -18.04 24.33 -27.40
CA ASP A 720 -18.85 24.28 -26.19
C ASP A 720 -19.15 25.69 -25.65
N LEU A 721 -18.17 26.59 -25.70
CA LEU A 721 -18.38 27.98 -25.32
C LEU A 721 -19.37 28.69 -26.23
N ALA A 722 -19.37 28.41 -27.55
CA ALA A 722 -20.26 29.01 -28.53
C ALA A 722 -21.77 28.70 -28.28
N GLU A 723 -22.07 27.63 -27.55
CA GLU A 723 -23.45 27.32 -27.13
C GLU A 723 -24.01 28.39 -26.18
N ARG A 724 -23.14 29.07 -25.41
CA ARG A 724 -23.55 29.98 -24.35
C ARG A 724 -23.04 31.41 -24.49
N GLN A 725 -21.91 31.64 -25.15
CA GLN A 725 -21.20 32.92 -25.18
C GLN A 725 -20.85 33.33 -26.61
N GLU A 726 -20.39 34.57 -26.83
CA GLU A 726 -19.78 35.00 -28.08
C GLU A 726 -18.36 34.43 -28.18
N VAL A 727 -18.08 33.67 -29.23
CA VAL A 727 -16.77 33.01 -29.44
C VAL A 727 -16.19 33.35 -30.81
N GLU A 728 -14.93 33.77 -30.79
CA GLU A 728 -14.12 33.99 -31.97
C GLU A 728 -12.88 33.07 -31.94
N THR A 729 -12.68 32.29 -32.96
CA THR A 729 -11.48 31.45 -33.10
C THR A 729 -10.49 32.14 -34.03
N VAL A 730 -9.23 32.25 -33.62
CA VAL A 730 -8.18 32.92 -34.38
C VAL A 730 -6.96 32.04 -34.53
N THR A 731 -6.28 32.20 -35.67
CA THR A 731 -4.98 31.57 -35.92
C THR A 731 -3.85 32.37 -35.28
N ALA A 732 -2.65 31.81 -35.23
CA ALA A 732 -1.45 32.50 -34.75
C ALA A 732 -1.21 33.87 -35.47
N ALA A 733 -1.50 33.96 -36.76
CA ALA A 733 -1.34 35.20 -37.52
C ALA A 733 -2.38 36.26 -37.15
N GLY A 734 -3.59 35.87 -36.84
CA GLY A 734 -4.65 36.82 -36.46
C GLY A 734 -4.65 37.20 -34.97
N LEU A 735 -3.87 36.53 -34.14
CA LEU A 735 -3.86 36.75 -32.69
C LEU A 735 -3.45 38.18 -32.32
N ALA A 736 -2.48 38.75 -33.06
CA ALA A 736 -2.02 40.13 -32.84
C ALA A 736 -3.12 41.17 -33.09
N ASP A 737 -4.05 40.91 -33.99
CA ASP A 737 -5.11 41.86 -34.33
C ASP A 737 -6.23 41.87 -33.29
N VAL A 738 -6.48 40.74 -32.66
CA VAL A 738 -7.56 40.56 -31.64
C VAL A 738 -7.07 40.78 -30.21
N LEU A 739 -5.75 40.70 -29.96
CA LEU A 739 -5.15 40.95 -28.65
C LEU A 739 -5.05 42.48 -28.40
N THR A 740 -6.20 43.09 -28.14
CA THR A 740 -6.36 44.50 -27.86
C THR A 740 -7.07 44.74 -26.55
N ILE A 741 -7.03 45.99 -26.06
CA ILE A 741 -7.74 46.44 -24.86
C ILE A 741 -9.07 47.17 -25.17
N ASP A 742 -9.48 47.17 -26.43
CA ASP A 742 -10.59 47.98 -26.89
C ASP A 742 -11.94 47.28 -26.74
N ARG A 743 -11.94 45.96 -26.67
CA ARG A 743 -13.15 45.13 -26.51
C ARG A 743 -13.04 44.25 -25.29
N PRO A 744 -13.87 44.40 -24.24
CA PRO A 744 -13.89 43.52 -23.09
C PRO A 744 -14.08 42.05 -23.49
N GLY A 745 -13.41 41.17 -22.81
CA GLY A 745 -13.54 39.74 -23.06
C GLY A 745 -12.35 38.91 -22.54
N TYR A 746 -12.42 37.63 -22.76
CA TYR A 746 -11.43 36.63 -22.30
C TYR A 746 -10.68 36.08 -23.50
N MET A 747 -9.36 36.21 -23.47
CA MET A 747 -8.47 35.64 -24.47
C MET A 747 -7.87 34.34 -23.94
N VAL A 748 -8.16 33.23 -24.60
CA VAL A 748 -7.70 31.89 -24.20
C VAL A 748 -6.70 31.40 -25.24
N VAL A 749 -5.43 31.31 -24.84
CA VAL A 749 -4.33 31.00 -25.79
C VAL A 749 -3.60 29.73 -25.34
N PHE A 750 -3.67 28.70 -26.17
CA PHE A 750 -2.95 27.44 -25.96
C PHE A 750 -1.58 27.48 -26.62
N GLY A 751 -0.51 27.17 -25.85
CA GLY A 751 0.86 27.14 -26.31
C GLY A 751 1.44 28.53 -26.59
N MET A 752 1.24 29.48 -25.70
CA MET A 752 1.67 30.88 -25.82
C MET A 752 3.18 31.02 -26.08
N ASP A 753 3.99 30.05 -25.64
CA ASP A 753 5.43 29.97 -25.88
C ASP A 753 5.83 29.68 -27.34
N ALA A 754 4.89 29.27 -28.19
CA ALA A 754 5.13 29.03 -29.63
C ALA A 754 5.04 30.30 -30.50
N MET A 755 4.78 31.42 -29.88
CA MET A 755 4.73 32.73 -30.57
C MET A 755 6.08 33.25 -31.06
N ALA A 756 7.02 32.37 -31.35
CA ALA A 756 8.34 32.78 -31.87
C ALA A 756 8.26 33.46 -33.25
N GLY A 757 8.93 34.60 -33.38
CA GLY A 757 9.19 35.22 -34.68
C GLY A 757 8.34 36.42 -35.04
N GLY A 758 7.85 37.23 -34.08
CA GLY A 758 7.30 38.55 -34.38
C GLY A 758 5.79 38.62 -34.67
N ALA A 759 5.08 37.49 -34.49
CA ALA A 759 3.62 37.45 -34.66
C ALA A 759 2.87 38.32 -33.64
N LEU A 760 3.43 38.50 -32.45
CA LEU A 760 2.91 39.44 -31.44
C LEU A 760 4.01 40.33 -30.92
N PRO A 761 3.92 41.66 -31.14
CA PRO A 761 4.89 42.60 -30.58
C PRO A 761 4.88 42.52 -29.04
N PRO A 762 6.04 42.36 -28.34
CA PRO A 762 6.12 42.28 -26.88
C PRO A 762 5.44 43.45 -26.18
N ASP A 763 5.50 44.63 -26.73
CA ASP A 763 4.86 45.81 -26.16
C ASP A 763 3.32 45.73 -26.14
N ARG A 764 2.76 45.08 -27.14
CA ARG A 764 1.30 44.84 -27.19
C ARG A 764 0.85 43.87 -26.13
N LEU A 765 1.57 42.76 -25.95
CA LEU A 765 1.33 41.84 -24.86
C LEU A 765 1.42 42.56 -23.51
N ARG A 766 2.49 43.30 -23.29
CA ARG A 766 2.70 44.06 -22.03
C ARG A 766 1.60 45.09 -21.77
N LEU A 767 1.11 45.77 -22.84
CA LEU A 767 -0.02 46.71 -22.73
C LEU A 767 -1.29 45.99 -22.23
N VAL A 768 -1.62 44.84 -22.83
CA VAL A 768 -2.78 44.03 -22.40
C VAL A 768 -2.62 43.56 -20.97
N LEU A 769 -1.44 43.05 -20.56
CA LEU A 769 -1.18 42.58 -19.20
C LEU A 769 -1.33 43.71 -18.17
N ARG A 770 -0.82 44.89 -18.47
CA ARG A 770 -0.85 46.04 -17.53
C ARG A 770 -2.21 46.71 -17.43
N THR A 771 -2.92 46.89 -18.52
CA THR A 771 -4.11 47.76 -18.59
C THR A 771 -5.39 47.00 -18.90
N GLY A 772 -5.30 45.76 -19.38
CA GLY A 772 -6.43 44.94 -19.79
C GLY A 772 -7.48 44.73 -18.69
N PRO A 773 -7.11 44.27 -17.48
CA PRO A 773 -8.10 44.02 -16.43
C PRO A 773 -8.96 45.21 -16.07
N GLY A 774 -8.37 46.41 -16.01
CA GLY A 774 -9.13 47.66 -15.79
C GLY A 774 -10.16 47.97 -16.87
N ARG A 775 -10.07 47.36 -18.06
CA ARG A 775 -10.99 47.46 -19.18
C ARG A 775 -11.82 46.19 -19.42
N GLY A 776 -11.75 45.24 -18.50
CA GLY A 776 -12.45 43.97 -18.61
C GLY A 776 -11.84 43.00 -19.64
N VAL A 777 -10.56 43.16 -19.98
CA VAL A 777 -9.82 42.24 -20.87
C VAL A 777 -8.89 41.36 -20.05
N HIS A 778 -9.07 40.05 -20.13
CA HIS A 778 -8.30 39.08 -19.37
C HIS A 778 -7.63 38.07 -20.31
N LEU A 779 -6.35 37.78 -20.07
CA LEU A 779 -5.59 36.72 -20.75
C LEU A 779 -5.50 35.48 -19.88
N LEU A 780 -5.97 34.37 -20.42
CA LEU A 780 -5.77 33.04 -19.89
C LEU A 780 -4.86 32.31 -20.88
N SER A 781 -3.71 31.83 -20.43
CA SER A 781 -2.69 31.30 -21.35
C SER A 781 -2.04 30.05 -20.79
N TRP A 782 -1.73 29.09 -21.68
CA TRP A 782 -0.90 27.94 -21.36
C TRP A 782 0.49 28.11 -21.98
N TRP A 783 1.52 27.91 -21.15
CA TRP A 783 2.93 27.98 -21.47
C TRP A 783 3.60 26.64 -21.19
N ARG A 784 4.24 26.02 -22.17
CA ARG A 784 4.91 24.73 -21.98
C ARG A 784 6.23 24.85 -21.21
N GLY A 785 6.80 26.06 -21.07
CA GLY A 785 8.05 26.28 -20.37
C GLY A 785 8.10 27.58 -19.59
N LEU A 786 8.55 27.52 -18.33
CA LEU A 786 8.69 28.69 -17.45
C LEU A 786 9.67 29.70 -18.01
N ARG A 787 10.78 29.26 -18.62
CA ARG A 787 11.79 30.14 -19.20
C ARG A 787 11.18 30.99 -20.31
N ARG A 788 10.38 30.37 -21.21
CA ARG A 788 9.70 31.11 -22.29
C ARG A 788 8.70 32.11 -21.72
N PHE A 789 7.92 31.75 -20.73
CA PHE A 789 7.06 32.71 -20.04
C PHE A 789 7.84 33.92 -19.51
N THR A 790 8.98 33.70 -18.88
CA THR A 790 9.83 34.74 -18.29
C THR A 790 10.44 35.63 -19.37
N ASP A 791 10.90 35.06 -20.48
CA ASP A 791 11.55 35.79 -21.57
C ASP A 791 10.55 36.66 -22.33
N GLU A 792 9.37 36.12 -22.69
CA GLU A 792 8.37 36.81 -23.53
C GLU A 792 7.60 37.90 -22.75
N VAL A 793 7.18 37.59 -21.48
CA VAL A 793 6.52 38.58 -20.62
C VAL A 793 7.51 39.65 -20.17
N GLY A 794 8.74 39.27 -19.91
CA GLY A 794 9.83 40.15 -19.47
C GLY A 794 9.75 40.48 -17.96
N PRO A 795 10.88 40.90 -17.39
CA PRO A 795 10.98 41.09 -15.92
C PRO A 795 10.07 42.17 -15.36
N ALA A 796 9.76 43.21 -16.16
CA ALA A 796 8.92 44.33 -15.72
C ALA A 796 7.41 43.99 -15.73
N ALA A 797 6.96 43.11 -16.60
CA ALA A 797 5.55 42.80 -16.81
C ALA A 797 5.09 41.45 -16.20
N ARG A 798 6.04 40.63 -15.69
CA ARG A 798 5.68 39.33 -15.08
C ARG A 798 4.84 39.50 -13.80
N GLU A 799 4.90 40.65 -13.15
CA GLU A 799 4.04 40.98 -12.00
C GLU A 799 2.62 41.35 -12.42
N ASP A 800 2.44 41.74 -13.68
CA ASP A 800 1.13 42.02 -14.28
C ASP A 800 0.34 40.71 -14.59
N VAL A 801 0.88 39.53 -14.27
CA VAL A 801 0.18 38.22 -14.27
C VAL A 801 0.08 37.73 -12.85
N ALA A 802 -1.07 37.93 -12.22
CA ALA A 802 -1.26 37.62 -10.81
C ALA A 802 -1.64 36.13 -10.55
N GLY A 803 -2.30 35.49 -11.48
CA GLY A 803 -2.66 34.07 -11.39
C GLY A 803 -1.65 33.16 -12.07
N LEU A 804 -1.01 32.29 -11.32
CA LEU A 804 -0.02 31.35 -11.84
C LEU A 804 -0.38 29.93 -11.39
N VAL A 805 -0.42 28.98 -12.35
CA VAL A 805 -0.59 27.56 -12.09
C VAL A 805 0.61 26.82 -12.66
N PHE A 806 1.33 26.10 -11.81
CA PHE A 806 2.51 25.34 -12.21
C PHE A 806 2.21 23.85 -12.20
N LEU A 807 2.46 23.18 -13.35
CA LEU A 807 2.38 21.72 -13.48
C LEU A 807 3.77 21.19 -13.88
N ASN A 808 4.29 20.27 -13.08
CA ASN A 808 5.58 19.63 -13.32
C ASN A 808 6.76 20.63 -13.56
N VAL A 809 6.74 21.75 -12.84
CA VAL A 809 7.82 22.74 -12.83
C VAL A 809 8.64 22.58 -11.56
N PRO A 810 9.99 22.47 -11.61
CA PRO A 810 10.83 22.28 -10.44
C PRO A 810 10.71 23.42 -9.42
N ALA A 811 10.76 23.11 -8.13
CA ALA A 811 10.65 24.10 -7.04
C ALA A 811 11.70 25.23 -7.11
N PRO A 812 12.97 24.99 -7.47
CA PRO A 812 13.94 26.07 -7.62
C PRO A 812 13.53 27.12 -8.66
N ASP A 813 12.96 26.67 -9.79
CA ASP A 813 12.53 27.56 -10.86
C ASP A 813 11.32 28.40 -10.44
N VAL A 814 10.36 27.77 -9.75
CA VAL A 814 9.20 28.47 -9.17
C VAL A 814 9.67 29.46 -8.10
N SER A 815 10.59 29.07 -7.23
CA SER A 815 11.15 29.91 -6.17
C SER A 815 11.84 31.14 -6.75
N LEU A 816 12.56 30.99 -7.85
CA LEU A 816 13.21 32.10 -8.56
C LEU A 816 12.18 33.07 -9.14
N LEU A 817 11.11 32.56 -9.77
CA LEU A 817 10.05 33.41 -10.33
C LEU A 817 9.29 34.18 -9.25
N LEU A 818 9.00 33.54 -8.11
CA LEU A 818 8.24 34.12 -6.99
C LEU A 818 9.14 34.92 -6.03
N ASN A 819 10.45 34.92 -6.24
CA ASN A 819 11.46 35.55 -5.37
C ASN A 819 11.33 35.14 -3.89
N ARG A 820 10.98 33.88 -3.64
CA ARG A 820 10.88 33.27 -2.31
C ARG A 820 11.02 31.75 -2.35
N PRO A 821 11.48 31.11 -1.28
CA PRO A 821 11.52 29.66 -1.24
C PRO A 821 10.10 29.07 -1.32
N VAL A 822 9.91 28.09 -2.18
CA VAL A 822 8.66 27.35 -2.31
C VAL A 822 8.95 25.88 -2.01
N ASP A 823 8.25 25.34 -1.04
CA ASP A 823 8.30 23.92 -0.68
C ASP A 823 7.27 23.17 -1.55
N TRP A 824 7.75 22.62 -2.65
CA TRP A 824 6.92 21.97 -3.65
C TRP A 824 7.69 20.86 -4.35
N GLN A 825 7.04 19.72 -4.54
CA GLN A 825 7.58 18.63 -5.34
C GLN A 825 6.60 18.34 -6.49
N PRO A 826 7.05 18.54 -7.74
CA PRO A 826 6.27 18.21 -8.92
C PRO A 826 5.93 16.72 -8.94
N ARG A 827 4.66 16.42 -9.19
CA ARG A 827 4.18 15.05 -9.35
C ARG A 827 2.89 15.03 -10.17
N ASP A 828 2.58 13.85 -10.69
CA ASP A 828 1.37 13.68 -11.48
C ASP A 828 0.12 14.02 -10.66
N ASN A 829 -0.90 14.55 -11.35
CA ASN A 829 -2.16 14.96 -10.77
C ASN A 829 -2.02 16.01 -9.64
N ARG A 830 -0.96 16.82 -9.66
CA ARG A 830 -0.78 17.96 -8.74
C ARG A 830 -0.33 19.19 -9.50
N ALA A 831 -0.81 20.34 -9.04
CA ALA A 831 -0.39 21.64 -9.52
C ALA A 831 -0.19 22.59 -8.34
N LEU A 832 0.61 23.62 -8.56
CA LEU A 832 0.82 24.69 -7.60
C LEU A 832 0.09 25.94 -8.09
N LEU A 833 -0.94 26.38 -7.36
CA LEU A 833 -1.63 27.65 -7.62
C LEU A 833 -1.01 28.74 -6.77
N HIS A 834 -0.65 29.86 -7.40
CA HIS A 834 -0.20 31.07 -6.73
C HIS A 834 -1.05 32.27 -7.18
N ASP A 835 -1.59 33.01 -6.21
CA ASP A 835 -2.23 34.30 -6.41
C ASP A 835 -1.35 35.42 -5.81
N ARG A 836 -0.79 36.27 -6.64
CA ARG A 836 0.09 37.37 -6.21
C ARG A 836 -0.63 38.42 -5.39
N HIS A 837 -1.95 38.62 -5.55
CA HIS A 837 -2.68 39.62 -4.76
C HIS A 837 -2.80 39.25 -3.32
N THR A 838 -2.97 38.00 -3.04
CA THR A 838 -3.09 37.47 -1.69
C THR A 838 -1.75 36.94 -1.17
N ASP A 839 -0.74 36.86 -2.02
CA ASP A 839 0.55 36.21 -1.82
C ASP A 839 0.39 34.75 -1.34
N ARG A 840 -0.68 34.11 -1.74
CA ARG A 840 -1.01 32.74 -1.32
C ARG A 840 -0.59 31.72 -2.36
N THR A 841 0.14 30.73 -1.90
CA THR A 841 0.51 29.57 -2.72
C THR A 841 -0.11 28.32 -2.10
N SER A 842 -0.73 27.47 -2.92
CA SER A 842 -1.35 26.22 -2.48
C SER A 842 -1.15 25.12 -3.51
N VAL A 843 -0.90 23.91 -3.02
CA VAL A 843 -0.97 22.71 -3.85
C VAL A 843 -2.44 22.37 -4.09
N ILE A 844 -2.77 22.06 -5.32
CA ILE A 844 -4.13 21.71 -5.76
C ILE A 844 -4.13 20.42 -6.55
N VAL A 845 -5.28 19.78 -6.64
CA VAL A 845 -5.57 18.76 -7.65
C VAL A 845 -6.16 19.47 -8.85
N PRO A 846 -5.45 19.58 -9.99
CA PRO A 846 -5.94 20.30 -11.15
C PRO A 846 -7.14 19.57 -11.79
N PHE A 847 -8.03 20.32 -12.45
CA PHE A 847 -9.08 19.70 -13.25
C PHE A 847 -8.47 19.04 -14.49
N ALA A 848 -8.80 17.77 -14.65
CA ALA A 848 -8.47 16.98 -15.83
C ALA A 848 -9.66 16.94 -16.80
N ARG A 849 -9.36 16.85 -18.08
CA ARG A 849 -10.40 16.54 -19.07
C ARG A 849 -10.85 15.08 -18.90
N PRO A 850 -12.14 14.75 -19.09
CA PRO A 850 -12.56 13.36 -19.22
C PRO A 850 -11.76 12.70 -20.35
N GLU A 851 -11.21 11.50 -20.09
CA GLU A 851 -10.68 10.70 -21.19
C GLU A 851 -11.82 10.42 -22.16
N ALA A 852 -11.65 10.74 -23.44
CA ALA A 852 -12.58 10.30 -24.46
C ALA A 852 -12.60 8.77 -24.43
N ASP A 853 -13.77 8.17 -24.27
CA ASP A 853 -13.95 6.72 -24.34
C ASP A 853 -13.21 6.20 -25.59
N ARG A 854 -12.12 5.45 -25.35
CA ARG A 854 -11.35 4.78 -26.40
C ARG A 854 -11.96 3.42 -26.70
#